data_7c3ab43bfbf9a6d44257ae7637a4e3ff
#
_entry.id   7c3ab43bfbf9a6d44257ae7637a4e3ff
#
_cell.length_a   1.000
_cell.length_b   1.000
_cell.length_c   1.000
_cell.angle_alpha   90.00
_cell.angle_beta   90.00
_cell.angle_gamma   90.00
#
_symmetry.space_group_name_H-M   'P 1'
#
loop_
_entity.id
_entity.type
_entity.pdbx_description
1 polymer ?
#
loop_
_entity_poly.entity_id
_entity_poly.type
_entity_poly.pdbx_seq_one_letter_code
_entity_poly.pdbx_strand_id
1 'polypeptide(L)'
;MRQFNLTDSLSSEKAGPPLLRRCIWMRMALVVLLAVFAVATMQAADYGIVINGYSVWEKNCNDLSGIKGVTGSVKYDPATKTLTLENATITGIGNERCLFNSECEGLRIVLKGSNRIVNNEEVGMEFRSATTICGPGTLDIRTKKKEAILFIYVPLTIEDCEITINSEHTGIVGGFISEKSVLTVRNSRVDVNAKNGCVVYFGGIVLEDCAIVQPKGVVFDKGCMSLAIDGEIVKGRLLIGKPNYAISVAGVAVTKDNCNDLSVIDGVSGIVKYDGITRTLTLENATIAPGKSTVGIFNADCNDLTINVIGENSISVALACIWAEKATTISGSGKLNLKSNVQDGIHLQQAPVTIENCSVYAEGNCGIKGVANESGQVVTVRNAHVEAYGKSGSVCQISGLVLDGSYVSAPENAAFDPVLQGIAVDGFLVKANVVIAPDEKYGIMVNEVNVTSSNCKDLSVIDGVTGKVSFNPKTKVLILDGATIINNKLFGSGIINSACEGLTIWLEGNNRITSDGRALVMDKPTTISGTGKLDLSCRDGYCVSIRGTALTIEDCEVAVKSKWCICGIDAQNNSLTVRDAVVRVEGENGAIINIDALVLEGCGVTEPVGAKFDAALRGVALDGALVKGKVVIGPVTYGVNVAGVALTGKNCGDLSVIPGVEGMASFDPATNTISLGNATITGNVAVNSMIPDLKIMLIGENNFISSDKGICTIGALTVLGPGTLNIKAKNDGIMTVASPVVIDGAKVSINAEMGVAGAKCIVGDADVGDERLVVRKADVEITSVLGAVPAIGDVQLDGCHITEPAGAVFDSAMRALVFEGKPVEKLVIKPDADGIHDITADIPESRRGTFNMQGVKLDVDWDSLPAGIYIVDGVKKVKF
;
A
#
# COMPACT_ATOMS: atom_id res chain seq x y z
N MET A 1 -31.75 -7.84 -40.36
CA MET A 1 -31.60 -7.94 -41.82
C MET A 1 -32.64 -8.90 -42.36
N ARG A 2 -33.46 -8.35 -43.34
CA ARG A 2 -34.42 -8.98 -44.30
C ARG A 2 -35.62 -9.68 -43.67
N GLN A 3 -36.79 -9.08 -43.44
CA GLN A 3 -37.77 -8.57 -44.45
C GLN A 3 -37.89 -9.46 -45.70
N PHE A 4 -39.07 -10.09 -45.89
CA PHE A 4 -39.75 -10.09 -47.15
C PHE A 4 -41.27 -10.28 -46.97
N ASN A 5 -41.97 -9.27 -47.43
CA ASN A 5 -43.38 -9.22 -47.79
C ASN A 5 -43.66 -9.96 -49.12
N LEU A 6 -44.96 -10.29 -49.33
CA LEU A 6 -45.68 -10.11 -50.61
C LEU A 6 -46.97 -10.90 -50.46
N THR A 7 -48.14 -10.34 -50.30
CA THR A 7 -49.08 -9.60 -51.16
C THR A 7 -49.41 -10.28 -52.51
N ASP A 8 -50.72 -10.32 -52.72
CA ASP A 8 -51.51 -10.30 -53.98
C ASP A 8 -51.60 -11.59 -54.74
N SER A 9 -52.74 -11.95 -55.28
CA SER A 9 -53.83 -11.24 -55.96
C SER A 9 -54.95 -12.21 -56.39
N LEU A 10 -56.20 -11.87 -56.20
CA LEU A 10 -57.20 -11.51 -57.13
C LEU A 10 -57.39 -12.40 -58.44
N SER A 11 -58.59 -12.87 -58.61
CA SER A 11 -59.54 -12.67 -59.66
C SER A 11 -60.31 -13.97 -59.98
N SER A 12 -61.55 -13.97 -59.91
CA SER A 12 -62.64 -13.43 -60.73
C SER A 12 -63.36 -14.51 -61.64
N GLU A 13 -64.66 -14.44 -61.59
CA GLU A 13 -65.66 -14.65 -62.55
C GLU A 13 -66.19 -16.09 -62.82
N LYS A 14 -67.42 -16.42 -62.99
CA LYS A 14 -68.70 -15.81 -63.33
C LYS A 14 -69.79 -16.85 -63.21
N ALA A 15 -70.93 -16.40 -62.81
CA ALA A 15 -72.32 -16.40 -63.33
C ALA A 15 -73.15 -17.66 -63.63
N GLY A 16 -74.19 -17.71 -62.90
CA GLY A 16 -75.57 -17.73 -63.30
C GLY A 16 -76.31 -19.03 -63.67
N PRO A 17 -77.60 -18.97 -63.75
CA PRO A 17 -78.61 -19.22 -62.74
C PRO A 17 -79.53 -20.28 -63.19
N PRO A 18 -80.82 -20.37 -62.84
CA PRO A 18 -81.50 -20.61 -61.52
C PRO A 18 -82.42 -21.85 -61.59
N LEU A 19 -82.78 -22.44 -60.45
CA LEU A 19 -84.10 -23.16 -60.39
C LEU A 19 -84.68 -23.04 -58.94
N LEU A 20 -85.71 -22.37 -58.93
CA LEU A 20 -86.61 -21.86 -57.90
C LEU A 20 -87.45 -23.00 -57.31
N ARG A 21 -87.79 -22.79 -56.05
CA ARG A 21 -89.00 -23.20 -55.41
C ARG A 21 -89.36 -24.72 -55.37
N ARG A 22 -88.84 -25.38 -54.27
CA ARG A 22 -89.57 -26.46 -53.61
C ARG A 22 -89.00 -26.96 -52.30
N CYS A 23 -88.47 -26.09 -51.47
CA CYS A 23 -87.91 -26.55 -50.15
C CYS A 23 -88.28 -25.72 -48.95
N ILE A 24 -89.29 -24.83 -49.01
CA ILE A 24 -89.60 -23.97 -47.84
C ILE A 24 -90.50 -24.73 -46.78
N TRP A 25 -91.28 -25.68 -47.21
CA TRP A 25 -92.16 -26.47 -46.32
C TRP A 25 -91.44 -27.65 -45.63
N MET A 26 -90.41 -28.26 -46.20
CA MET A 26 -89.63 -29.31 -45.54
C MET A 26 -88.60 -28.76 -44.51
N ARG A 27 -88.17 -27.51 -44.68
CA ARG A 27 -87.24 -26.88 -43.70
C ARG A 27 -88.01 -26.39 -42.40
N MET A 28 -89.27 -25.96 -42.50
CA MET A 28 -90.04 -25.59 -41.30
C MET A 28 -90.42 -26.83 -40.47
N ALA A 29 -90.73 -27.99 -41.09
CA ALA A 29 -91.04 -29.20 -40.33
C ALA A 29 -89.77 -29.80 -39.68
N LEU A 30 -88.56 -29.68 -40.28
CA LEU A 30 -87.35 -30.16 -39.67
C LEU A 30 -86.86 -29.24 -38.52
N VAL A 31 -87.11 -27.92 -38.60
CA VAL A 31 -86.76 -26.97 -37.50
C VAL A 31 -87.69 -27.12 -36.29
N VAL A 32 -89.00 -27.42 -36.53
CA VAL A 32 -89.99 -27.73 -35.46
C VAL A 32 -89.72 -29.14 -34.90
N LEU A 33 -89.27 -30.13 -35.68
CA LEU A 33 -88.90 -31.45 -35.11
C LEU A 33 -87.56 -31.36 -34.33
N LEU A 34 -86.56 -30.55 -34.78
CA LEU A 34 -85.37 -30.30 -34.01
C LEU A 34 -85.61 -29.44 -32.77
N ALA A 35 -86.57 -28.52 -32.77
CA ALA A 35 -86.97 -27.77 -31.57
C ALA A 35 -87.75 -28.62 -30.57
N VAL A 36 -88.48 -29.66 -31.00
CA VAL A 36 -89.20 -30.63 -30.13
C VAL A 36 -88.26 -31.70 -29.56
N PHE A 37 -87.14 -32.06 -30.28
CA PHE A 37 -86.10 -32.91 -29.74
C PHE A 37 -85.10 -32.14 -28.86
N ALA A 38 -85.01 -30.79 -28.91
CA ALA A 38 -84.26 -29.97 -28.00
C ALA A 38 -84.90 -29.71 -26.63
N VAL A 39 -86.11 -30.24 -26.39
CA VAL A 39 -86.74 -30.32 -25.06
C VAL A 39 -86.54 -31.70 -24.45
N ALA A 40 -85.57 -32.49 -24.97
CA ALA A 40 -85.13 -33.68 -24.30
C ALA A 40 -84.17 -33.28 -23.15
N THR A 41 -84.75 -33.28 -21.97
CA THR A 41 -84.02 -33.38 -20.67
C THR A 41 -82.84 -32.40 -20.54
N MET A 42 -83.05 -31.15 -20.21
CA MET A 42 -82.11 -30.41 -19.41
C MET A 42 -81.97 -31.16 -18.08
N GLN A 43 -81.16 -32.20 -18.10
CA GLN A 43 -80.63 -32.77 -16.89
C GLN A 43 -79.71 -31.68 -16.28
N ALA A 44 -80.04 -31.20 -15.09
CA ALA A 44 -79.25 -30.18 -14.42
C ALA A 44 -77.78 -30.59 -14.43
N ALA A 45 -76.94 -29.74 -14.99
CA ALA A 45 -75.51 -30.05 -15.20
C ALA A 45 -74.86 -30.43 -13.85
N ASP A 46 -74.26 -31.62 -13.79
CA ASP A 46 -73.38 -32.04 -12.69
C ASP A 46 -71.98 -31.47 -13.02
N TYR A 47 -71.43 -30.79 -12.09
CA TYR A 47 -70.09 -30.11 -12.32
C TYR A 47 -68.88 -30.99 -11.94
N GLY A 48 -69.10 -32.25 -11.58
CA GLY A 48 -68.08 -33.18 -11.19
C GLY A 48 -67.42 -32.86 -9.85
N ILE A 49 -68.10 -32.11 -9.02
CA ILE A 49 -67.67 -31.76 -7.66
C ILE A 49 -68.70 -32.41 -6.70
N VAL A 50 -68.18 -33.06 -5.65
CA VAL A 50 -69.00 -33.71 -4.63
C VAL A 50 -68.58 -33.19 -3.27
N ILE A 51 -69.55 -32.82 -2.41
CA ILE A 51 -69.30 -32.40 -1.02
C ILE A 51 -70.12 -33.33 -0.11
N ASN A 52 -69.43 -34.02 0.82
CA ASN A 52 -70.07 -35.00 1.71
C ASN A 52 -71.03 -36.00 1.00
N GLY A 53 -70.61 -36.51 -0.21
CA GLY A 53 -71.40 -37.42 -0.98
C GLY A 53 -72.53 -36.81 -1.85
N TYR A 54 -72.70 -35.48 -1.80
CA TYR A 54 -73.68 -34.75 -2.58
C TYR A 54 -73.04 -34.04 -3.74
N SER A 55 -73.50 -34.34 -5.00
CA SER A 55 -73.04 -33.66 -6.21
C SER A 55 -73.38 -32.16 -6.20
N VAL A 56 -72.50 -31.38 -6.77
CA VAL A 56 -72.73 -29.95 -7.02
C VAL A 56 -73.34 -29.80 -8.40
N TRP A 57 -74.56 -29.31 -8.45
CA TRP A 57 -75.38 -29.16 -9.63
C TRP A 57 -75.75 -27.70 -9.86
N GLU A 58 -76.24 -27.39 -11.03
CA GLU A 58 -76.75 -26.07 -11.38
C GLU A 58 -77.81 -25.55 -10.36
N LYS A 59 -78.55 -26.45 -9.73
CA LYS A 59 -79.67 -26.11 -8.77
C LYS A 59 -79.17 -25.75 -7.39
N ASN A 60 -77.96 -26.22 -6.96
CA ASN A 60 -77.47 -26.00 -5.60
C ASN A 60 -76.11 -25.21 -5.60
N CYS A 61 -75.50 -24.98 -6.77
CA CYS A 61 -74.13 -24.37 -6.83
C CYS A 61 -74.07 -22.99 -6.17
N ASN A 62 -75.10 -22.20 -6.14
CA ASN A 62 -75.15 -20.89 -5.52
C ASN A 62 -75.12 -20.87 -3.97
N ASP A 63 -75.54 -22.00 -3.36
CA ASP A 63 -75.55 -22.17 -1.90
C ASP A 63 -75.45 -23.65 -1.54
N LEU A 64 -74.26 -24.08 -1.08
CA LEU A 64 -74.00 -25.45 -0.68
C LEU A 64 -74.12 -25.67 0.83
N SER A 65 -74.52 -24.64 1.61
CA SER A 65 -74.65 -24.71 3.06
C SER A 65 -75.81 -25.64 3.50
N GLY A 66 -76.77 -25.91 2.62
CA GLY A 66 -77.82 -26.91 2.84
C GLY A 66 -77.36 -28.36 2.85
N ILE A 67 -76.09 -28.63 2.43
CA ILE A 67 -75.54 -30.01 2.48
C ILE A 67 -75.25 -30.37 3.94
N LYS A 68 -75.64 -31.55 4.33
CA LYS A 68 -75.44 -32.02 5.71
C LYS A 68 -73.98 -32.02 6.08
N GLY A 69 -73.58 -31.44 7.20
CA GLY A 69 -72.20 -31.30 7.65
C GLY A 69 -71.47 -30.09 7.09
N VAL A 70 -72.14 -29.27 6.29
CA VAL A 70 -71.59 -27.98 5.81
C VAL A 70 -72.19 -26.83 6.63
N THR A 71 -71.32 -25.92 7.09
CA THR A 71 -71.69 -24.66 7.75
C THR A 71 -70.85 -23.53 7.21
N GLY A 72 -71.33 -22.32 7.34
CA GLY A 72 -70.65 -21.12 6.72
C GLY A 72 -71.04 -20.98 5.24
N SER A 73 -70.44 -20.21 4.46
CA SER A 73 -70.75 -19.96 3.06
C SER A 73 -69.87 -20.83 2.14
N VAL A 74 -70.55 -21.67 1.35
CA VAL A 74 -69.90 -22.51 0.33
C VAL A 74 -70.67 -22.31 -0.98
N LYS A 75 -70.04 -21.85 -2.03
CA LYS A 75 -70.67 -21.54 -3.32
C LYS A 75 -69.78 -21.98 -4.47
N TYR A 76 -70.37 -22.45 -5.55
CA TYR A 76 -69.63 -22.76 -6.77
C TYR A 76 -70.12 -21.89 -7.93
N ASP A 77 -69.24 -21.24 -8.60
CA ASP A 77 -69.45 -20.49 -9.85
C ASP A 77 -69.00 -21.34 -11.03
N PRO A 78 -69.90 -21.87 -11.84
CA PRO A 78 -69.54 -22.69 -12.99
C PRO A 78 -68.87 -21.90 -14.13
N ALA A 79 -69.10 -20.59 -14.26
CA ALA A 79 -68.51 -19.78 -15.30
C ALA A 79 -66.99 -19.60 -15.10
N THR A 80 -66.59 -19.47 -13.84
CA THR A 80 -65.20 -19.33 -13.45
C THR A 80 -64.58 -20.59 -12.86
N LYS A 81 -65.37 -21.67 -12.75
CA LYS A 81 -64.97 -22.92 -12.08
C LYS A 81 -64.41 -22.68 -10.68
N THR A 82 -65.08 -21.80 -9.92
CA THR A 82 -64.57 -21.33 -8.61
C THR A 82 -65.52 -21.85 -7.51
N LEU A 83 -64.99 -22.67 -6.61
CA LEU A 83 -65.60 -23.04 -5.35
C LEU A 83 -65.11 -22.11 -4.25
N THR A 84 -65.98 -21.23 -3.75
CA THR A 84 -65.62 -20.31 -2.67
C THR A 84 -65.99 -20.89 -1.32
N LEU A 85 -65.06 -20.98 -0.40
CA LEU A 85 -65.27 -21.32 1.00
C LEU A 85 -65.03 -20.02 1.82
N GLU A 86 -66.04 -19.54 2.52
CA GLU A 86 -65.97 -18.34 3.32
C GLU A 86 -66.48 -18.63 4.75
N ASN A 87 -65.51 -18.64 5.69
CA ASN A 87 -65.76 -19.04 7.08
C ASN A 87 -66.50 -20.35 7.17
N ALA A 88 -66.16 -21.28 6.28
CA ALA A 88 -66.92 -22.54 6.10
C ALA A 88 -66.29 -23.67 6.92
N THR A 89 -67.14 -24.53 7.44
CA THR A 89 -66.71 -25.82 8.00
C THR A 89 -67.45 -26.95 7.28
N ILE A 90 -66.67 -27.93 6.79
CA ILE A 90 -67.17 -29.13 6.18
C ILE A 90 -66.80 -30.33 7.06
N THR A 91 -67.75 -30.96 7.70
CA THR A 91 -67.53 -32.14 8.54
C THR A 91 -68.01 -33.38 7.82
N GLY A 92 -67.15 -34.37 7.63
CA GLY A 92 -67.42 -35.62 6.94
C GLY A 92 -68.57 -36.41 7.59
N ILE A 93 -69.36 -37.05 6.74
CA ILE A 93 -70.51 -37.84 7.14
C ILE A 93 -70.33 -39.30 6.69
N GLY A 94 -70.31 -40.20 7.63
CA GLY A 94 -70.14 -41.64 7.31
C GLY A 94 -68.75 -41.87 6.61
N ASN A 95 -68.84 -42.63 5.53
CA ASN A 95 -67.61 -42.96 4.74
C ASN A 95 -67.48 -42.06 3.49
N GLU A 96 -68.02 -40.84 3.54
CA GLU A 96 -67.92 -39.89 2.44
C GLU A 96 -66.72 -38.93 2.58
N ARG A 97 -66.13 -38.54 1.49
CA ARG A 97 -65.10 -37.51 1.40
C ARG A 97 -65.72 -36.15 1.66
N CYS A 98 -65.06 -35.27 2.42
CA CYS A 98 -65.59 -33.93 2.63
C CYS A 98 -65.69 -33.14 1.32
N LEU A 99 -64.67 -33.19 0.46
CA LEU A 99 -64.67 -32.58 -0.85
C LEU A 99 -64.04 -33.50 -1.87
N PHE A 100 -64.68 -33.71 -2.99
CA PHE A 100 -64.17 -34.55 -4.09
C PHE A 100 -64.36 -33.82 -5.43
N ASN A 101 -63.27 -33.61 -6.14
CA ASN A 101 -63.21 -33.12 -7.52
C ASN A 101 -62.94 -34.31 -8.45
N SER A 102 -63.99 -34.84 -9.12
CA SER A 102 -63.84 -35.95 -10.03
C SER A 102 -63.52 -35.55 -11.47
N GLU A 103 -64.19 -34.48 -11.97
CA GLU A 103 -64.13 -34.12 -13.40
C GLU A 103 -64.03 -32.64 -13.70
N CYS A 104 -64.07 -31.76 -12.69
CA CYS A 104 -63.95 -30.32 -12.90
C CYS A 104 -62.46 -29.92 -13.12
N GLU A 105 -62.06 -29.99 -14.38
CA GLU A 105 -60.69 -29.63 -14.73
C GLU A 105 -60.41 -28.12 -14.53
N GLY A 106 -59.34 -27.77 -13.76
CA GLY A 106 -58.98 -26.41 -13.42
C GLY A 106 -59.87 -25.79 -12.32
N LEU A 107 -60.46 -26.62 -11.42
CA LEU A 107 -61.21 -26.15 -10.26
C LEU A 107 -60.30 -25.21 -9.41
N ARG A 108 -60.88 -24.07 -9.08
CA ARG A 108 -60.26 -23.11 -8.11
C ARG A 108 -61.06 -23.12 -6.81
N ILE A 109 -60.40 -23.49 -5.73
CA ILE A 109 -61.01 -23.44 -4.38
C ILE A 109 -60.48 -22.15 -3.72
N VAL A 110 -61.34 -21.14 -3.65
CA VAL A 110 -60.96 -19.82 -3.11
C VAL A 110 -61.37 -19.76 -1.63
N LEU A 111 -60.34 -19.54 -0.79
CA LEU A 111 -60.47 -19.42 0.67
C LEU A 111 -60.68 -17.98 1.06
N LYS A 112 -61.76 -17.68 1.83
CA LYS A 112 -61.99 -16.39 2.45
C LYS A 112 -62.24 -16.58 3.94
N GLY A 113 -61.53 -15.80 4.78
CA GLY A 113 -61.59 -15.97 6.22
C GLY A 113 -61.05 -17.33 6.69
N SER A 114 -61.60 -17.88 7.76
CA SER A 114 -61.09 -19.11 8.39
C SER A 114 -61.99 -20.31 8.06
N ASN A 115 -61.42 -21.26 7.33
CA ASN A 115 -62.15 -22.44 6.86
C ASN A 115 -61.67 -23.72 7.52
N ARG A 116 -62.49 -24.71 7.67
CA ARG A 116 -62.16 -25.98 8.30
C ARG A 116 -62.78 -27.20 7.56
N ILE A 117 -61.98 -28.24 7.43
CA ILE A 117 -62.43 -29.55 6.97
C ILE A 117 -62.07 -30.59 8.04
N VAL A 118 -63.07 -31.38 8.47
CA VAL A 118 -62.86 -32.42 9.46
C VAL A 118 -63.44 -33.74 8.95
N ASN A 119 -62.57 -34.77 8.79
CA ASN A 119 -63.02 -36.09 8.44
C ASN A 119 -62.34 -37.19 9.28
N ASN A 120 -63.12 -37.90 10.09
CA ASN A 120 -62.55 -38.93 10.94
C ASN A 120 -62.47 -40.31 10.29
N GLU A 121 -63.24 -40.56 9.25
CA GLU A 121 -63.40 -41.87 8.66
C GLU A 121 -62.82 -42.01 7.26
N GLU A 122 -62.90 -40.97 6.45
CA GLU A 122 -62.48 -40.92 5.06
C GLU A 122 -61.46 -39.73 4.77
N VAL A 123 -61.08 -39.60 3.51
CA VAL A 123 -60.21 -38.55 2.99
C VAL A 123 -60.83 -37.17 3.22
N GLY A 124 -60.07 -36.21 3.65
CA GLY A 124 -60.54 -34.85 3.75
C GLY A 124 -60.89 -34.24 2.39
N MET A 125 -59.93 -34.18 1.46
CA MET A 125 -60.14 -33.70 0.10
C MET A 125 -59.49 -34.66 -0.90
N GLU A 126 -60.21 -35.01 -1.96
CA GLU A 126 -59.68 -35.87 -3.06
C GLU A 126 -59.79 -35.16 -4.41
N PHE A 127 -58.74 -35.16 -5.17
CA PHE A 127 -58.68 -34.54 -6.51
C PHE A 127 -58.29 -35.54 -7.57
N ARG A 128 -59.15 -35.73 -8.60
CA ARG A 128 -58.88 -36.49 -9.82
C ARG A 128 -58.87 -35.62 -11.05
N SER A 129 -59.04 -34.33 -10.89
CA SER A 129 -58.83 -33.30 -11.90
C SER A 129 -57.95 -32.16 -11.34
N ALA A 130 -57.18 -31.44 -12.18
CA ALA A 130 -56.31 -30.40 -11.76
C ALA A 130 -57.06 -29.36 -10.89
N THR A 131 -56.52 -29.09 -9.71
CA THR A 131 -57.12 -28.22 -8.72
C THR A 131 -56.16 -27.22 -8.14
N THR A 132 -56.64 -26.01 -7.96
CA THR A 132 -55.88 -24.95 -7.27
C THR A 132 -56.61 -24.54 -5.99
N ILE A 133 -55.93 -24.56 -4.85
CA ILE A 133 -56.41 -23.99 -3.60
C ILE A 133 -55.73 -22.62 -3.44
N CYS A 134 -56.55 -21.55 -3.28
CA CYS A 134 -56.01 -20.21 -3.29
C CYS A 134 -56.87 -19.22 -2.46
N GLY A 135 -56.35 -17.97 -2.34
CA GLY A 135 -57.10 -16.86 -1.72
C GLY A 135 -56.55 -16.47 -0.33
N PRO A 136 -56.91 -15.29 0.19
CA PRO A 136 -56.31 -14.73 1.39
C PRO A 136 -56.77 -15.39 2.71
N GLY A 137 -57.55 -16.47 2.64
CA GLY A 137 -58.06 -17.17 3.82
C GLY A 137 -57.18 -18.31 4.30
N THR A 138 -57.60 -18.93 5.39
CA THR A 138 -56.95 -20.09 5.98
C THR A 138 -57.82 -21.35 5.85
N LEU A 139 -57.17 -22.52 5.81
CA LEU A 139 -57.83 -23.82 5.79
C LEU A 139 -57.17 -24.77 6.81
N ASP A 140 -57.96 -25.18 7.85
CA ASP A 140 -57.55 -26.18 8.84
C ASP A 140 -58.15 -27.55 8.44
N ILE A 141 -57.31 -28.51 8.08
CA ILE A 141 -57.74 -29.86 7.70
C ILE A 141 -57.40 -30.86 8.81
N ARG A 142 -58.36 -31.61 9.29
CA ARG A 142 -58.15 -32.63 10.32
C ARG A 142 -58.73 -33.98 9.89
N THR A 143 -57.85 -35.00 9.92
CA THR A 143 -58.27 -36.39 9.53
C THR A 143 -57.71 -37.40 10.54
N LYS A 144 -58.40 -38.54 10.71
CA LYS A 144 -57.95 -39.62 11.59
C LYS A 144 -57.50 -40.91 10.86
N LYS A 145 -58.39 -41.48 10.04
CA LYS A 145 -58.12 -42.80 9.44
C LYS A 145 -57.55 -42.76 8.04
N LYS A 146 -57.68 -41.65 7.34
CA LYS A 146 -57.31 -41.48 5.95
C LYS A 146 -56.51 -40.16 5.74
N GLU A 147 -56.10 -39.94 4.55
CA GLU A 147 -55.26 -38.81 4.08
C GLU A 147 -56.02 -37.45 4.28
N ALA A 148 -55.31 -36.38 4.54
CA ALA A 148 -55.95 -35.09 4.60
C ALA A 148 -56.26 -34.57 3.19
N ILE A 149 -55.29 -34.65 2.27
CA ILE A 149 -55.38 -34.28 0.86
C ILE A 149 -54.84 -35.45 0.01
N LEU A 150 -55.63 -35.93 -0.94
CA LEU A 150 -55.25 -36.93 -1.91
C LEU A 150 -55.43 -36.38 -3.34
N PHE A 151 -54.42 -36.41 -4.18
CA PHE A 151 -54.46 -35.99 -5.59
C PHE A 151 -53.90 -37.07 -6.47
N ILE A 152 -54.69 -37.56 -7.41
CA ILE A 152 -54.39 -38.81 -8.15
C ILE A 152 -54.21 -38.54 -9.63
N TYR A 153 -52.95 -38.69 -10.13
CA TYR A 153 -52.54 -38.46 -11.51
C TYR A 153 -52.75 -37.03 -12.05
N VAL A 154 -52.92 -36.04 -11.18
CA VAL A 154 -53.23 -34.66 -11.51
C VAL A 154 -52.32 -33.72 -10.72
N PRO A 155 -52.04 -32.50 -11.20
CA PRO A 155 -51.34 -31.49 -10.39
C PRO A 155 -52.25 -30.90 -9.33
N LEU A 156 -51.68 -30.57 -8.18
CA LEU A 156 -52.25 -29.75 -7.13
C LEU A 156 -51.46 -28.47 -6.92
N THR A 157 -52.11 -27.31 -7.01
CA THR A 157 -51.47 -26.01 -6.73
C THR A 157 -52.05 -25.41 -5.46
N ILE A 158 -51.20 -24.90 -4.58
CA ILE A 158 -51.56 -24.17 -3.40
C ILE A 158 -50.92 -22.79 -3.53
N GLU A 159 -51.70 -21.72 -3.67
CA GLU A 159 -51.18 -20.39 -3.93
C GLU A 159 -51.91 -19.32 -3.09
N ASP A 160 -51.12 -18.34 -2.60
CA ASP A 160 -51.59 -17.16 -1.88
C ASP A 160 -52.53 -17.47 -0.70
N CYS A 161 -52.28 -18.58 0.04
CA CYS A 161 -53.13 -19.00 1.16
C CYS A 161 -52.33 -19.68 2.30
N GLU A 162 -52.99 -19.92 3.41
CA GLU A 162 -52.44 -20.66 4.53
C GLU A 162 -53.23 -21.95 4.79
N ILE A 163 -52.54 -23.11 4.77
CA ILE A 163 -53.12 -24.41 5.03
C ILE A 163 -52.43 -25.06 6.23
N THR A 164 -53.22 -25.47 7.22
CA THR A 164 -52.80 -26.29 8.35
C THR A 164 -53.40 -27.65 8.26
N ILE A 165 -52.60 -28.69 8.31
CA ILE A 165 -53.02 -30.08 8.23
C ILE A 165 -52.61 -30.80 9.52
N ASN A 166 -53.62 -31.41 10.19
CA ASN A 166 -53.40 -32.30 11.32
C ASN A 166 -54.00 -33.67 11.01
N SER A 167 -53.20 -34.63 10.64
CA SER A 167 -53.61 -35.96 10.25
C SER A 167 -53.08 -37.04 11.16
N GLU A 168 -53.92 -37.88 11.71
CA GLU A 168 -53.47 -39.10 12.41
C GLU A 168 -52.98 -40.18 11.42
N HIS A 169 -53.19 -39.96 10.12
CA HIS A 169 -52.68 -40.81 9.04
C HIS A 169 -51.63 -40.07 8.20
N THR A 170 -51.92 -39.73 6.98
CA THR A 170 -50.99 -39.10 6.05
C THR A 170 -51.49 -37.69 5.71
N GLY A 171 -50.60 -36.75 5.49
CA GLY A 171 -50.94 -35.34 5.21
C GLY A 171 -51.36 -35.15 3.76
N ILE A 172 -50.45 -34.91 2.85
CA ILE A 172 -50.72 -34.73 1.41
C ILE A 172 -50.15 -35.91 0.65
N VAL A 173 -50.97 -36.53 -0.18
CA VAL A 173 -50.64 -37.78 -0.90
C VAL A 173 -50.93 -37.64 -2.37
N GLY A 174 -49.91 -37.95 -3.23
CA GLY A 174 -50.09 -37.91 -4.67
C GLY A 174 -50.72 -39.12 -5.32
N GLY A 175 -51.25 -40.05 -4.52
CA GLY A 175 -51.97 -41.25 -4.94
C GLY A 175 -51.35 -42.02 -6.08
N PHE A 176 -50.62 -43.06 -5.80
CA PHE A 176 -49.85 -43.87 -6.70
C PHE A 176 -48.61 -43.10 -7.28
N ILE A 177 -47.50 -43.77 -7.44
CA ILE A 177 -46.25 -43.24 -7.96
C ILE A 177 -46.45 -42.79 -9.42
N SER A 178 -46.65 -41.47 -9.63
CA SER A 178 -46.92 -40.89 -10.96
C SER A 178 -46.21 -39.50 -11.08
N GLU A 179 -45.46 -39.36 -12.15
CA GLU A 179 -44.81 -38.08 -12.50
C GLU A 179 -45.82 -36.94 -12.76
N LYS A 180 -47.11 -37.30 -13.01
CA LYS A 180 -48.17 -36.31 -13.21
C LYS A 180 -48.68 -35.67 -11.92
N SER A 181 -48.52 -36.33 -10.78
CA SER A 181 -48.93 -35.83 -9.48
C SER A 181 -47.94 -34.83 -8.90
N VAL A 182 -47.88 -33.63 -9.46
CA VAL A 182 -46.95 -32.56 -9.02
C VAL A 182 -47.64 -31.65 -8.02
N LEU A 183 -46.98 -31.41 -6.88
CA LEU A 183 -47.43 -30.41 -5.89
C LEU A 183 -46.69 -29.09 -6.15
N THR A 184 -47.46 -28.04 -6.46
CA THR A 184 -46.91 -26.68 -6.54
C THR A 184 -47.38 -25.87 -5.34
N VAL A 185 -46.44 -25.27 -4.61
CA VAL A 185 -46.72 -24.33 -3.50
C VAL A 185 -46.13 -23.00 -3.86
N ARG A 186 -47.02 -21.99 -4.00
CA ARG A 186 -46.61 -20.62 -4.40
C ARG A 186 -47.04 -19.61 -3.35
N ASN A 187 -46.13 -18.78 -2.88
CA ASN A 187 -46.42 -17.68 -1.92
C ASN A 187 -47.39 -18.09 -0.79
N SER A 188 -47.28 -19.32 -0.28
CA SER A 188 -48.22 -19.92 0.67
C SER A 188 -47.51 -20.48 1.90
N ARG A 189 -48.26 -20.63 2.97
CA ARG A 189 -47.81 -21.36 4.16
C ARG A 189 -48.57 -22.70 4.24
N VAL A 190 -47.84 -23.81 4.24
CA VAL A 190 -48.39 -25.15 4.38
C VAL A 190 -47.72 -25.84 5.57
N ASP A 191 -48.47 -25.99 6.66
CA ASP A 191 -48.01 -26.61 7.91
C ASP A 191 -48.66 -27.97 8.07
N VAL A 192 -47.91 -29.03 7.89
CA VAL A 192 -48.41 -30.39 7.90
C VAL A 192 -47.86 -31.13 9.11
N ASN A 193 -48.79 -31.61 9.97
CA ASN A 193 -48.46 -32.52 11.04
C ASN A 193 -49.17 -33.87 10.78
N ALA A 194 -48.40 -34.91 10.44
CA ALA A 194 -48.93 -36.19 10.04
C ALA A 194 -48.14 -37.39 10.56
N LYS A 195 -48.80 -38.46 11.05
CA LYS A 195 -48.10 -39.60 11.70
C LYS A 195 -47.38 -40.49 10.70
N ASN A 196 -47.91 -40.71 9.50
CA ASN A 196 -47.41 -41.73 8.55
C ASN A 196 -46.63 -41.14 7.39
N GLY A 197 -46.62 -39.78 7.29
CA GLY A 197 -45.89 -39.03 6.26
C GLY A 197 -46.54 -37.72 5.93
N CYS A 198 -45.75 -36.65 5.87
CA CYS A 198 -46.28 -35.31 5.67
C CYS A 198 -46.70 -35.05 4.21
N VAL A 199 -45.79 -35.28 3.26
CA VAL A 199 -46.07 -35.16 1.81
C VAL A 199 -45.40 -36.34 1.11
N VAL A 200 -46.21 -37.26 0.58
CA VAL A 200 -45.72 -38.57 0.13
C VAL A 200 -46.34 -39.02 -1.18
N TYR A 201 -45.66 -39.93 -1.88
CA TYR A 201 -46.08 -40.64 -3.07
C TYR A 201 -46.54 -39.75 -4.23
N PHE A 202 -45.76 -38.72 -4.53
CA PHE A 202 -46.06 -37.74 -5.59
C PHE A 202 -44.89 -37.58 -6.58
N GLY A 203 -45.19 -37.08 -7.79
CA GLY A 203 -44.20 -37.04 -8.87
C GLY A 203 -43.16 -35.94 -8.78
N GLY A 204 -43.39 -34.89 -8.01
CA GLY A 204 -42.44 -33.77 -7.85
C GLY A 204 -43.04 -32.61 -7.08
N ILE A 205 -42.20 -31.74 -6.61
CA ILE A 205 -42.59 -30.51 -5.93
C ILE A 205 -41.99 -29.29 -6.64
N VAL A 206 -42.81 -28.24 -6.77
CA VAL A 206 -42.38 -26.92 -7.23
C VAL A 206 -42.68 -25.94 -6.11
N LEU A 207 -41.66 -25.27 -5.63
CA LEU A 207 -41.74 -24.24 -4.59
C LEU A 207 -41.43 -22.89 -5.23
N GLU A 208 -42.45 -22.04 -5.33
CA GLU A 208 -42.32 -20.68 -5.86
C GLU A 208 -42.59 -19.69 -4.71
N ASP A 209 -41.61 -18.86 -4.42
CA ASP A 209 -41.66 -17.93 -3.29
C ASP A 209 -41.90 -18.61 -1.92
N CYS A 210 -41.58 -19.89 -1.84
CA CYS A 210 -41.67 -20.73 -0.66
C CYS A 210 -40.38 -21.60 -0.57
N ALA A 211 -40.10 -22.08 0.64
CA ALA A 211 -39.07 -23.08 0.91
C ALA A 211 -39.59 -24.05 1.98
N ILE A 212 -39.00 -25.24 2.09
CA ILE A 212 -39.19 -26.08 3.25
C ILE A 212 -38.43 -25.47 4.42
N VAL A 213 -39.17 -24.96 5.41
CA VAL A 213 -38.60 -24.24 6.56
C VAL A 213 -38.22 -25.20 7.67
N GLN A 214 -38.97 -26.27 7.85
CA GLN A 214 -38.81 -27.26 8.92
C GLN A 214 -39.34 -28.64 8.51
N PRO A 215 -38.61 -29.74 8.86
CA PRO A 215 -37.28 -29.77 9.39
C PRO A 215 -36.23 -29.39 8.34
N LYS A 216 -35.02 -29.03 8.77
CA LYS A 216 -33.91 -28.77 7.84
C LYS A 216 -33.46 -30.04 7.13
N GLY A 217 -32.94 -29.91 5.90
CA GLY A 217 -32.37 -31.02 5.14
C GLY A 217 -33.44 -31.87 4.38
N VAL A 218 -34.72 -31.48 4.40
CA VAL A 218 -35.76 -32.16 3.62
C VAL A 218 -35.59 -31.89 2.13
N VAL A 219 -35.58 -32.92 1.36
CA VAL A 219 -35.52 -32.88 -0.11
C VAL A 219 -36.62 -33.76 -0.71
N PHE A 220 -36.96 -33.51 -1.96
CA PHE A 220 -37.78 -34.48 -2.72
C PHE A 220 -36.90 -35.67 -3.12
N ASP A 221 -37.17 -36.81 -2.54
CA ASP A 221 -36.47 -38.06 -2.82
C ASP A 221 -37.20 -38.85 -3.90
N LYS A 222 -36.55 -39.05 -5.05
CA LYS A 222 -37.10 -39.81 -6.18
C LYS A 222 -37.21 -41.33 -5.89
N GLY A 223 -36.45 -41.85 -4.95
CA GLY A 223 -36.47 -43.28 -4.59
C GLY A 223 -37.76 -43.65 -3.84
N CYS A 224 -38.21 -42.81 -2.92
CA CYS A 224 -39.46 -43.00 -2.21
C CYS A 224 -40.60 -42.09 -2.75
N MET A 225 -40.33 -41.26 -3.76
CA MET A 225 -41.29 -40.31 -4.36
C MET A 225 -41.98 -39.46 -3.27
N SER A 226 -41.25 -38.94 -2.34
CA SER A 226 -41.74 -38.28 -1.14
C SER A 226 -40.80 -37.18 -0.67
N LEU A 227 -41.24 -36.29 0.22
CA LEU A 227 -40.35 -35.44 0.98
C LEU A 227 -39.67 -36.27 2.07
N ALA A 228 -38.32 -36.31 2.03
CA ALA A 228 -37.52 -37.17 2.88
C ALA A 228 -36.28 -36.45 3.41
N ILE A 229 -35.69 -36.99 4.50
CA ILE A 229 -34.36 -36.66 5.01
C ILE A 229 -33.56 -37.96 5.00
N ASP A 230 -32.42 -37.99 4.35
CA ASP A 230 -31.51 -39.15 4.24
C ASP A 230 -32.27 -40.42 3.78
N GLY A 231 -33.23 -40.28 2.87
CA GLY A 231 -34.04 -41.36 2.33
C GLY A 231 -35.25 -41.78 3.17
N GLU A 232 -35.42 -41.21 4.38
CA GLU A 232 -36.55 -41.49 5.26
C GLU A 232 -37.64 -40.44 5.12
N ILE A 233 -38.87 -40.89 4.91
CA ILE A 233 -40.07 -40.04 4.73
C ILE A 233 -40.26 -39.16 5.97
N VAL A 234 -40.50 -37.84 5.76
CA VAL A 234 -40.75 -36.91 6.83
C VAL A 234 -42.09 -37.18 7.50
N LYS A 235 -42.03 -37.47 8.80
CA LYS A 235 -43.20 -37.71 9.70
C LYS A 235 -43.21 -36.62 10.79
N GLY A 236 -44.35 -36.44 11.42
CA GLY A 236 -44.58 -35.40 12.43
C GLY A 236 -44.86 -34.07 11.73
N ARG A 237 -44.00 -33.07 11.89
CA ARG A 237 -44.27 -31.75 11.38
C ARG A 237 -43.37 -31.39 10.20
N LEU A 238 -43.96 -30.94 9.11
CA LEU A 238 -43.31 -30.31 7.95
C LEU A 238 -43.90 -28.93 7.74
N LEU A 239 -43.08 -27.91 7.61
CA LEU A 239 -43.48 -26.55 7.32
C LEU A 239 -42.88 -26.09 5.99
N ILE A 240 -43.75 -25.79 5.03
CA ILE A 240 -43.42 -25.07 3.79
C ILE A 240 -43.90 -23.62 3.99
N GLY A 241 -43.09 -22.66 3.72
CA GLY A 241 -43.45 -21.24 3.88
C GLY A 241 -42.40 -20.32 3.32
N LYS A 242 -42.57 -19.02 3.57
CA LYS A 242 -41.62 -18.03 3.10
C LYS A 242 -40.24 -18.31 3.71
N PRO A 243 -39.15 -18.28 2.90
CA PRO A 243 -37.84 -18.56 3.40
C PRO A 243 -37.45 -17.54 4.47
N ASN A 244 -37.09 -18.05 5.62
CA ASN A 244 -36.33 -17.30 6.59
C ASN A 244 -34.87 -17.39 6.16
N TYR A 245 -34.28 -16.27 5.88
CA TYR A 245 -32.90 -16.21 5.38
C TYR A 245 -31.83 -16.48 6.47
N ALA A 246 -32.26 -16.92 7.64
CA ALA A 246 -31.43 -17.25 8.79
C ALA A 246 -30.52 -16.09 9.25
N ILE A 247 -30.94 -14.88 8.95
CA ILE A 247 -30.36 -13.64 9.48
C ILE A 247 -31.44 -12.82 10.19
N SER A 248 -31.07 -12.01 11.17
CA SER A 248 -31.96 -11.02 11.76
C SER A 248 -31.32 -9.66 11.85
N VAL A 249 -32.12 -8.62 11.78
CA VAL A 249 -31.75 -7.22 11.94
C VAL A 249 -32.58 -6.65 13.10
N ALA A 250 -31.94 -5.99 14.07
CA ALA A 250 -32.55 -5.47 15.28
C ALA A 250 -33.40 -6.52 16.02
N GLY A 251 -33.00 -7.79 15.98
CA GLY A 251 -33.72 -8.92 16.59
C GLY A 251 -34.95 -9.41 15.80
N VAL A 252 -35.23 -8.88 14.62
CA VAL A 252 -36.33 -9.31 13.75
C VAL A 252 -35.77 -10.16 12.61
N ALA A 253 -36.33 -11.34 12.40
CA ALA A 253 -35.92 -12.24 11.32
C ALA A 253 -36.15 -11.60 9.94
N VAL A 254 -35.15 -11.74 9.06
CA VAL A 254 -35.26 -11.32 7.67
C VAL A 254 -35.99 -12.42 6.88
N THR A 255 -37.09 -12.07 6.30
CA THR A 255 -37.94 -12.94 5.49
C THR A 255 -38.23 -12.31 4.15
N LYS A 256 -38.85 -13.05 3.26
CA LYS A 256 -39.21 -12.50 1.95
C LYS A 256 -40.17 -11.28 2.04
N ASP A 257 -40.95 -11.18 3.11
CA ASP A 257 -41.90 -10.06 3.27
C ASP A 257 -41.21 -8.72 3.60
N ASN A 258 -40.09 -8.76 4.34
CA ASN A 258 -39.40 -7.57 4.78
C ASN A 258 -38.01 -7.38 4.13
N CYS A 259 -37.47 -8.36 3.37
CA CYS A 259 -36.09 -8.30 2.86
C CYS A 259 -35.83 -7.11 1.91
N ASN A 260 -36.83 -6.63 1.20
CA ASN A 260 -36.68 -5.50 0.28
C ASN A 260 -36.57 -4.13 1.00
N ASP A 261 -37.13 -4.05 2.22
CA ASP A 261 -37.08 -2.86 3.05
C ASP A 261 -37.16 -3.25 4.53
N LEU A 262 -35.97 -3.27 5.18
CA LEU A 262 -35.88 -3.58 6.60
C LEU A 262 -36.05 -2.32 7.48
N SER A 263 -36.21 -1.13 6.89
CA SER A 263 -36.49 0.09 7.65
C SER A 263 -37.86 0.07 8.31
N VAL A 264 -38.75 -0.87 7.91
CA VAL A 264 -40.02 -1.14 8.59
C VAL A 264 -39.83 -1.71 10.00
N ILE A 265 -38.62 -2.17 10.35
CA ILE A 265 -38.29 -2.67 11.69
C ILE A 265 -38.06 -1.51 12.63
N ASP A 266 -38.66 -1.54 13.81
CA ASP A 266 -38.50 -0.51 14.83
C ASP A 266 -37.02 -0.33 15.23
N GLY A 267 -36.56 0.91 15.19
CA GLY A 267 -35.16 1.28 15.42
C GLY A 267 -34.22 1.08 14.22
N VAL A 268 -34.75 0.80 13.04
CA VAL A 268 -33.98 0.75 11.79
C VAL A 268 -34.36 1.90 10.87
N SER A 269 -33.40 2.61 10.33
CA SER A 269 -33.63 3.72 9.41
C SER A 269 -32.54 3.76 8.33
N GLY A 270 -32.75 4.57 7.28
CA GLY A 270 -31.93 4.57 6.08
C GLY A 270 -32.31 3.43 5.13
N ILE A 271 -31.46 3.10 4.16
CA ILE A 271 -31.73 1.99 3.24
C ILE A 271 -31.10 0.72 3.83
N VAL A 272 -31.94 -0.20 4.25
CA VAL A 272 -31.52 -1.53 4.72
C VAL A 272 -32.33 -2.58 3.97
N LYS A 273 -31.67 -3.38 3.16
CA LYS A 273 -32.34 -4.41 2.33
C LYS A 273 -31.47 -5.65 2.19
N TYR A 274 -32.11 -6.80 2.01
CA TYR A 274 -31.41 -8.06 1.84
C TYR A 274 -31.84 -8.74 0.53
N ASP A 275 -30.84 -9.15 -0.26
CA ASP A 275 -31.00 -9.96 -1.44
C ASP A 275 -30.69 -11.44 -1.09
N GLY A 276 -31.71 -12.27 -1.11
CA GLY A 276 -31.56 -13.69 -0.79
C GLY A 276 -30.84 -14.52 -1.87
N ILE A 277 -30.71 -14.02 -3.09
CA ILE A 277 -29.97 -14.70 -4.19
C ILE A 277 -28.47 -14.48 -4.01
N THR A 278 -28.07 -13.24 -3.85
CA THR A 278 -26.65 -12.85 -3.66
C THR A 278 -26.21 -12.96 -2.20
N ARG A 279 -27.14 -13.20 -1.27
CA ARG A 279 -26.92 -13.21 0.18
C ARG A 279 -26.31 -11.91 0.68
N THR A 280 -26.76 -10.78 0.13
CA THR A 280 -26.19 -9.47 0.43
C THR A 280 -27.18 -8.63 1.23
N LEU A 281 -26.78 -8.24 2.44
CA LEU A 281 -27.43 -7.23 3.26
C LEU A 281 -26.80 -5.87 2.96
N THR A 282 -27.54 -5.00 2.29
CA THR A 282 -27.08 -3.64 1.96
C THR A 282 -27.47 -2.67 3.05
N LEU A 283 -26.51 -1.90 3.53
CA LEU A 283 -26.66 -0.78 4.44
C LEU A 283 -26.22 0.49 3.71
N GLU A 284 -27.14 1.42 3.50
CA GLU A 284 -26.82 2.70 2.87
C GLU A 284 -27.36 3.85 3.73
N ASN A 285 -26.44 4.62 4.33
CA ASN A 285 -26.74 5.66 5.30
C ASN A 285 -27.71 5.19 6.38
N ALA A 286 -27.48 3.97 6.85
CA ALA A 286 -28.38 3.25 7.72
C ALA A 286 -28.06 3.43 9.20
N THR A 287 -29.07 3.48 10.03
CA THR A 287 -28.95 3.43 11.48
C THR A 287 -29.77 2.28 12.03
N ILE A 288 -29.14 1.41 12.84
CA ILE A 288 -29.79 0.32 13.55
C ILE A 288 -29.62 0.57 15.05
N ALA A 289 -30.67 1.05 15.70
CA ALA A 289 -30.67 1.44 17.11
C ALA A 289 -32.03 1.08 17.80
N PRO A 290 -32.32 -0.22 17.94
CA PRO A 290 -33.56 -0.67 18.58
C PRO A 290 -33.56 -0.31 20.07
N GLY A 291 -34.70 0.17 20.59
CA GLY A 291 -34.84 0.59 21.98
C GLY A 291 -34.82 -0.57 23.00
N LYS A 292 -34.62 -1.80 22.58
CA LYS A 292 -34.59 -3.01 23.40
C LYS A 292 -33.23 -3.73 23.33
N SER A 293 -32.95 -4.52 24.36
CA SER A 293 -31.72 -5.32 24.40
C SER A 293 -31.76 -6.42 23.35
N THR A 294 -31.01 -6.26 22.27
CA THR A 294 -30.94 -7.23 21.15
C THR A 294 -29.60 -7.12 20.43
N VAL A 295 -29.34 -8.05 19.52
CA VAL A 295 -28.21 -8.04 18.57
C VAL A 295 -28.60 -7.15 17.38
N GLY A 296 -27.64 -6.38 16.87
CA GLY A 296 -27.87 -5.50 15.71
C GLY A 296 -28.11 -6.30 14.43
N ILE A 297 -27.11 -7.05 13.99
CA ILE A 297 -27.19 -7.99 12.85
C ILE A 297 -26.72 -9.36 13.37
N PHE A 298 -27.58 -10.37 13.23
CA PHE A 298 -27.27 -11.74 13.61
C PHE A 298 -27.29 -12.65 12.39
N ASN A 299 -26.16 -13.27 12.09
CA ASN A 299 -26.03 -14.29 11.07
C ASN A 299 -26.02 -15.68 11.74
N ALA A 300 -27.18 -16.31 11.81
CA ALA A 300 -27.33 -17.62 12.45
C ALA A 300 -26.92 -18.79 11.54
N ASP A 301 -27.28 -18.75 10.23
CA ASP A 301 -27.03 -19.89 9.34
C ASP A 301 -26.99 -19.48 7.84
N CYS A 302 -26.75 -18.22 7.54
CA CYS A 302 -26.53 -17.74 6.18
C CYS A 302 -25.05 -17.89 5.83
N ASN A 303 -24.69 -18.92 5.10
CA ASN A 303 -23.32 -19.09 4.62
C ASN A 303 -22.95 -17.96 3.64
N ASP A 304 -21.74 -17.39 3.80
CA ASP A 304 -21.20 -16.33 2.95
C ASP A 304 -22.10 -15.07 2.89
N LEU A 305 -22.65 -14.65 4.04
CA LEU A 305 -23.36 -13.38 4.15
C LEU A 305 -22.42 -12.22 3.82
N THR A 306 -22.81 -11.37 2.88
CA THR A 306 -22.13 -10.09 2.62
C THR A 306 -22.94 -8.94 3.20
N ILE A 307 -22.31 -8.13 4.05
CA ILE A 307 -22.84 -6.85 4.54
C ILE A 307 -22.19 -5.75 3.69
N ASN A 308 -22.95 -5.24 2.71
CA ASN A 308 -22.48 -4.20 1.80
C ASN A 308 -22.77 -2.81 2.39
N VAL A 309 -21.70 -2.04 2.64
CA VAL A 309 -21.72 -0.78 3.36
C VAL A 309 -21.54 0.39 2.38
N ILE A 310 -22.52 1.28 2.29
CA ILE A 310 -22.49 2.45 1.41
C ILE A 310 -22.79 3.71 2.25
N GLY A 311 -21.96 4.75 2.11
CA GLY A 311 -22.11 5.98 2.90
C GLY A 311 -21.79 5.78 4.39
N GLU A 312 -22.44 6.51 5.27
CA GLU A 312 -22.20 6.50 6.72
C GLU A 312 -23.27 5.64 7.42
N ASN A 313 -22.85 4.55 8.05
CA ASN A 313 -23.76 3.61 8.70
C ASN A 313 -23.43 3.45 10.18
N SER A 314 -24.45 3.21 11.02
CA SER A 314 -24.27 3.00 12.45
C SER A 314 -25.16 1.90 13.01
N ILE A 315 -24.58 1.10 13.91
CA ILE A 315 -25.30 0.11 14.70
C ILE A 315 -24.99 0.38 16.17
N SER A 316 -26.03 0.74 16.95
CA SER A 316 -25.88 1.01 18.38
C SER A 316 -26.87 0.15 19.17
N VAL A 317 -26.35 -0.84 19.88
CA VAL A 317 -27.15 -1.85 20.57
C VAL A 317 -26.58 -2.20 21.94
N ALA A 318 -27.37 -2.88 22.76
CA ALA A 318 -26.91 -3.36 24.06
C ALA A 318 -26.05 -4.62 23.93
N LEU A 319 -26.43 -5.56 23.07
CA LEU A 319 -25.69 -6.79 22.84
C LEU A 319 -24.63 -6.60 21.72
N ALA A 320 -24.22 -7.65 21.01
CA ALA A 320 -23.26 -7.48 19.91
C ALA A 320 -23.87 -6.71 18.73
N CYS A 321 -23.10 -5.80 18.12
CA CYS A 321 -23.59 -5.09 16.94
C CYS A 321 -23.70 -6.05 15.74
N ILE A 322 -22.69 -6.90 15.55
CA ILE A 322 -22.73 -8.00 14.58
C ILE A 322 -22.36 -9.28 15.32
N TRP A 323 -23.19 -10.31 15.17
CA TRP A 323 -22.93 -11.65 15.69
C TRP A 323 -22.92 -12.62 14.52
N ALA A 324 -21.80 -13.28 14.30
CA ALA A 324 -21.59 -14.18 13.19
C ALA A 324 -21.39 -15.63 13.67
N GLU A 325 -22.34 -16.52 13.32
CA GLU A 325 -22.20 -17.98 13.48
C GLU A 325 -21.86 -18.66 12.14
N LYS A 326 -21.84 -17.91 11.05
CA LYS A 326 -21.42 -18.33 9.70
C LYS A 326 -20.51 -17.26 9.09
N ALA A 327 -19.76 -17.68 8.08
CA ALA A 327 -18.88 -16.79 7.34
C ALA A 327 -19.59 -15.50 6.94
N THR A 328 -19.01 -14.37 7.33
CA THR A 328 -19.60 -13.05 7.10
C THR A 328 -18.54 -12.11 6.55
N THR A 329 -18.87 -11.44 5.45
CA THR A 329 -18.01 -10.42 4.84
C THR A 329 -18.66 -9.05 5.03
N ILE A 330 -17.91 -8.07 5.52
CA ILE A 330 -18.27 -6.66 5.58
C ILE A 330 -17.49 -5.97 4.48
N SER A 331 -18.17 -5.42 3.49
CA SER A 331 -17.50 -4.82 2.32
C SER A 331 -18.24 -3.57 1.81
N GLY A 332 -17.63 -2.83 0.89
CA GLY A 332 -18.25 -1.66 0.27
C GLY A 332 -17.37 -0.42 0.36
N SER A 333 -17.87 0.72 -0.09
CA SER A 333 -17.12 1.98 -0.10
C SER A 333 -17.42 2.89 1.09
N GLY A 334 -18.26 2.43 2.02
CA GLY A 334 -18.76 3.25 3.11
C GLY A 334 -18.06 3.04 4.44
N LYS A 335 -18.64 3.64 5.48
CA LYS A 335 -18.21 3.50 6.88
C LYS A 335 -19.30 2.81 7.70
N LEU A 336 -18.89 2.00 8.65
CA LEU A 336 -19.74 1.29 9.57
C LEU A 336 -19.26 1.50 11.02
N ASN A 337 -20.05 2.24 11.80
CA ASN A 337 -19.80 2.51 13.20
C ASN A 337 -20.60 1.52 14.07
N LEU A 338 -19.91 0.67 14.80
CA LEU A 338 -20.47 -0.35 15.67
C LEU A 338 -20.22 0.02 17.13
N LYS A 339 -21.29 0.26 17.89
CA LYS A 339 -21.20 0.59 19.31
C LYS A 339 -22.08 -0.33 20.14
N SER A 340 -21.47 -1.24 20.86
CA SER A 340 -22.13 -2.08 21.85
C SER A 340 -21.98 -1.49 23.25
N ASN A 341 -23.08 -1.42 23.99
CA ASN A 341 -23.07 -0.88 25.36
C ASN A 341 -22.63 -1.92 26.39
N VAL A 342 -22.86 -3.20 26.15
CA VAL A 342 -22.64 -4.29 27.12
C VAL A 342 -21.71 -5.38 26.60
N GLN A 343 -21.89 -5.77 25.31
CA GLN A 343 -21.11 -6.86 24.70
C GLN A 343 -20.08 -6.34 23.71
N ASP A 344 -20.00 -6.88 22.52
CA ASP A 344 -18.90 -6.70 21.59
C ASP A 344 -19.35 -5.94 20.34
N GLY A 345 -18.43 -5.20 19.72
CA GLY A 345 -18.72 -4.57 18.43
C GLY A 345 -19.02 -5.65 17.38
N ILE A 346 -18.08 -6.60 17.21
CA ILE A 346 -18.25 -7.78 16.35
C ILE A 346 -17.98 -9.02 17.19
N HIS A 347 -18.93 -9.95 17.22
CA HIS A 347 -18.80 -11.25 17.91
C HIS A 347 -18.76 -12.40 16.91
N LEU A 348 -17.69 -13.21 16.96
CA LEU A 348 -17.52 -14.39 16.12
C LEU A 348 -17.78 -15.64 16.96
N GLN A 349 -18.63 -16.54 16.46
CA GLN A 349 -18.86 -17.83 17.08
C GLN A 349 -18.62 -18.94 16.06
N GLN A 350 -17.42 -19.55 16.12
CA GLN A 350 -16.97 -20.61 15.21
C GLN A 350 -17.03 -20.24 13.71
N ALA A 351 -16.95 -18.94 13.41
CA ALA A 351 -17.11 -18.45 12.05
C ALA A 351 -16.07 -17.37 11.72
N PRO A 352 -15.56 -17.32 10.48
CA PRO A 352 -14.67 -16.25 10.06
C PRO A 352 -15.45 -14.97 9.73
N VAL A 353 -14.79 -13.84 9.94
CA VAL A 353 -15.27 -12.53 9.48
C VAL A 353 -14.20 -11.88 8.61
N THR A 354 -14.61 -11.44 7.42
CA THR A 354 -13.77 -10.67 6.50
C THR A 354 -14.25 -9.23 6.47
N ILE A 355 -13.33 -8.27 6.59
CA ILE A 355 -13.59 -6.84 6.43
C ILE A 355 -12.74 -6.36 5.26
N GLU A 356 -13.38 -5.87 4.19
CA GLU A 356 -12.66 -5.50 2.99
C GLU A 356 -13.19 -4.24 2.30
N ASN A 357 -12.27 -3.42 1.80
CA ASN A 357 -12.54 -2.23 0.99
C ASN A 357 -13.50 -1.20 1.65
N CYS A 358 -13.61 -1.19 2.98
CA CYS A 358 -14.48 -0.29 3.73
C CYS A 358 -13.80 0.21 5.01
N SER A 359 -14.50 1.08 5.74
CA SER A 359 -14.07 1.56 7.07
C SER A 359 -15.00 1.02 8.15
N VAL A 360 -14.45 0.38 9.18
CA VAL A 360 -15.21 -0.17 10.31
C VAL A 360 -14.64 0.36 11.62
N TYR A 361 -15.50 0.97 12.44
CA TYR A 361 -15.21 1.28 13.84
C TYR A 361 -16.01 0.33 14.73
N ALA A 362 -15.36 -0.42 15.60
CA ALA A 362 -15.99 -1.41 16.48
C ALA A 362 -15.66 -1.14 17.94
N GLU A 363 -16.65 -0.74 18.73
CA GLU A 363 -16.54 -0.41 20.14
C GLU A 363 -17.46 -1.30 20.99
N GLY A 364 -16.93 -1.78 22.13
CA GLY A 364 -17.70 -2.57 23.07
C GLY A 364 -16.95 -2.98 24.33
N ASN A 365 -17.38 -4.06 24.97
CA ASN A 365 -16.55 -4.73 25.99
C ASN A 365 -15.28 -5.30 25.32
N CYS A 366 -15.44 -5.89 24.12
CA CYS A 366 -14.38 -6.04 23.16
C CYS A 366 -14.82 -5.38 21.83
N GLY A 367 -13.86 -4.83 21.08
CA GLY A 367 -14.15 -4.30 19.74
C GLY A 367 -14.52 -5.44 18.78
N ILE A 368 -13.61 -6.39 18.62
CA ILE A 368 -13.80 -7.63 17.84
C ILE A 368 -13.43 -8.81 18.74
N LYS A 369 -14.33 -9.78 18.86
CA LYS A 369 -14.15 -10.90 19.79
C LYS A 369 -14.61 -12.22 19.20
N GLY A 370 -13.83 -13.26 19.45
CA GLY A 370 -14.23 -14.64 19.26
C GLY A 370 -14.62 -15.32 20.59
N VAL A 371 -14.63 -16.66 20.59
CA VAL A 371 -14.80 -17.50 21.76
C VAL A 371 -13.47 -18.17 22.10
N ALA A 372 -13.03 -18.04 23.32
CA ALA A 372 -11.71 -18.55 23.74
C ALA A 372 -11.54 -20.03 23.43
N ASN A 373 -10.36 -20.39 22.88
CA ASN A 373 -9.96 -21.77 22.55
C ASN A 373 -10.83 -22.48 21.48
N GLU A 374 -11.64 -21.73 20.74
CA GLU A 374 -12.38 -22.23 19.59
C GLU A 374 -11.62 -22.01 18.30
N SER A 375 -11.76 -22.89 17.34
CA SER A 375 -11.16 -22.78 15.99
C SER A 375 -12.10 -22.11 14.99
N GLY A 376 -11.58 -21.68 13.83
CA GLY A 376 -12.38 -21.13 12.73
C GLY A 376 -12.76 -19.66 12.86
N GLN A 377 -12.42 -19.02 13.95
CA GLN A 377 -12.72 -17.61 14.21
C GLN A 377 -11.59 -16.72 13.72
N VAL A 378 -11.41 -16.71 12.40
CA VAL A 378 -10.38 -15.92 11.74
C VAL A 378 -10.96 -14.57 11.34
N VAL A 379 -10.27 -13.51 11.71
CA VAL A 379 -10.55 -12.15 11.21
C VAL A 379 -9.62 -11.87 10.04
N THR A 380 -10.18 -11.58 8.89
CA THR A 380 -9.41 -11.15 7.71
C THR A 380 -9.68 -9.68 7.43
N VAL A 381 -8.64 -8.88 7.33
CA VAL A 381 -8.75 -7.46 6.95
C VAL A 381 -8.02 -7.27 5.62
N ARG A 382 -8.77 -6.86 4.58
CA ARG A 382 -8.25 -6.69 3.23
C ARG A 382 -8.49 -5.27 2.72
N ASN A 383 -7.42 -4.52 2.48
CA ASN A 383 -7.50 -3.14 1.99
C ASN A 383 -8.55 -2.28 2.73
N ALA A 384 -8.68 -2.46 4.05
CA ALA A 384 -9.73 -1.84 4.84
C ALA A 384 -9.15 -1.07 6.03
N HIS A 385 -9.88 -0.04 6.47
CA HIS A 385 -9.56 0.68 7.68
C HIS A 385 -10.44 0.16 8.83
N VAL A 386 -9.83 -0.43 9.84
CA VAL A 386 -10.52 -0.98 10.99
C VAL A 386 -9.99 -0.35 12.27
N GLU A 387 -10.88 0.26 13.03
CA GLU A 387 -10.59 0.70 14.38
C GLU A 387 -11.37 -0.15 15.37
N ALA A 388 -10.69 -0.78 16.31
CA ALA A 388 -11.31 -1.59 17.34
C ALA A 388 -10.93 -1.08 18.73
N TYR A 389 -11.94 -0.90 19.59
CA TYR A 389 -11.77 -0.48 20.97
C TYR A 389 -12.57 -1.38 21.90
N GLY A 390 -11.92 -1.88 22.95
CA GLY A 390 -12.58 -2.73 23.92
C GLY A 390 -11.95 -2.68 25.31
N LYS A 391 -12.80 -2.58 26.35
CA LYS A 391 -12.37 -2.53 27.76
C LYS A 391 -11.64 -3.79 28.23
N SER A 392 -12.04 -4.94 27.69
CA SER A 392 -11.43 -6.24 28.01
C SER A 392 -10.36 -6.66 27.00
N GLY A 393 -10.38 -6.11 25.80
CA GLY A 393 -9.44 -6.31 24.69
C GLY A 393 -10.04 -5.78 23.42
N SER A 394 -9.24 -5.06 22.63
CA SER A 394 -9.76 -4.43 21.40
C SER A 394 -10.02 -5.46 20.30
N VAL A 395 -9.10 -6.40 20.11
CA VAL A 395 -9.27 -7.59 19.29
C VAL A 395 -8.79 -8.78 20.12
N CYS A 396 -9.69 -9.68 20.48
CA CYS A 396 -9.36 -10.75 21.44
C CYS A 396 -10.15 -12.03 21.21
N GLN A 397 -9.63 -13.14 21.72
CA GLN A 397 -10.24 -14.47 21.68
C GLN A 397 -10.54 -14.96 20.24
N ILE A 398 -9.79 -14.49 19.24
CA ILE A 398 -9.87 -14.95 17.85
C ILE A 398 -8.83 -16.03 17.59
N SER A 399 -9.13 -16.99 16.70
CA SER A 399 -8.20 -18.06 16.36
C SER A 399 -7.11 -17.64 15.37
N GLY A 400 -7.27 -16.50 14.68
CA GLY A 400 -6.28 -15.98 13.74
C GLY A 400 -6.63 -14.60 13.21
N LEU A 401 -5.60 -13.87 12.78
CA LEU A 401 -5.72 -12.59 12.08
C LEU A 401 -4.96 -12.68 10.75
N VAL A 402 -5.63 -12.37 9.66
CA VAL A 402 -5.05 -12.29 8.32
C VAL A 402 -5.11 -10.84 7.85
N LEU A 403 -3.96 -10.28 7.54
CA LEU A 403 -3.84 -8.93 6.99
C LEU A 403 -3.43 -9.04 5.52
N ASP A 404 -4.32 -8.66 4.62
CA ASP A 404 -4.11 -8.71 3.17
C ASP A 404 -4.21 -7.28 2.61
N GLY A 405 -3.07 -6.72 2.19
CA GLY A 405 -2.99 -5.31 1.84
C GLY A 405 -3.38 -4.36 2.98
N SER A 406 -3.18 -4.78 4.22
CA SER A 406 -3.45 -4.03 5.44
C SER A 406 -2.38 -4.33 6.49
N TYR A 407 -2.21 -3.44 7.48
CA TYR A 407 -1.27 -3.64 8.58
C TYR A 407 -1.81 -3.02 9.87
N VAL A 408 -1.33 -3.49 11.02
CA VAL A 408 -1.63 -2.84 12.31
C VAL A 408 -0.81 -1.56 12.43
N SER A 409 -1.47 -0.42 12.31
CA SER A 409 -0.84 0.89 12.33
C SER A 409 -0.74 1.50 13.73
N ALA A 410 -1.60 1.10 14.65
CA ALA A 410 -1.58 1.52 16.05
C ALA A 410 -2.20 0.46 16.98
N PRO A 411 -1.71 0.32 18.23
CA PRO A 411 -0.49 0.95 18.76
C PRO A 411 0.78 0.45 18.06
N GLU A 412 1.86 1.19 18.21
CA GLU A 412 3.15 0.77 17.64
C GLU A 412 3.59 -0.58 18.18
N ASN A 413 4.15 -1.44 17.31
CA ASN A 413 4.58 -2.82 17.60
C ASN A 413 3.45 -3.78 18.02
N ALA A 414 2.18 -3.39 17.87
CA ALA A 414 1.08 -4.30 18.09
C ALA A 414 1.00 -5.35 16.97
N ALA A 415 0.85 -6.59 17.37
CA ALA A 415 0.71 -7.73 16.46
C ALA A 415 -0.25 -8.77 17.01
N PHE A 416 -0.71 -9.69 16.15
CA PHE A 416 -1.48 -10.83 16.61
C PHE A 416 -0.60 -11.80 17.39
N ASP A 417 -1.01 -12.10 18.61
CA ASP A 417 -0.38 -13.09 19.48
C ASP A 417 -1.26 -14.35 19.52
N PRO A 418 -0.79 -15.49 19.02
CA PRO A 418 -1.58 -16.72 18.95
C PRO A 418 -1.80 -17.36 20.34
N VAL A 419 -0.98 -17.05 21.34
CA VAL A 419 -1.15 -17.56 22.72
C VAL A 419 -2.23 -16.77 23.44
N LEU A 420 -2.20 -15.44 23.30
CA LEU A 420 -3.22 -14.55 23.84
C LEU A 420 -4.49 -14.50 22.99
N GLN A 421 -4.46 -15.10 21.79
CA GLN A 421 -5.55 -15.13 20.82
C GLN A 421 -6.10 -13.73 20.48
N GLY A 422 -5.20 -12.74 20.33
CA GLY A 422 -5.61 -11.36 20.07
C GLY A 422 -4.46 -10.45 19.69
N ILE A 423 -4.74 -9.17 19.48
CA ILE A 423 -3.71 -8.18 19.23
C ILE A 423 -3.09 -7.75 20.54
N ALA A 424 -1.78 -7.89 20.63
CA ALA A 424 -1.00 -7.65 21.83
C ALA A 424 0.23 -6.76 21.55
N VAL A 425 0.73 -6.13 22.61
CA VAL A 425 2.01 -5.42 22.69
C VAL A 425 2.73 -5.90 23.93
N ASP A 426 3.99 -6.23 23.82
CA ASP A 426 4.86 -6.66 24.94
C ASP A 426 4.24 -7.78 25.80
N GLY A 427 3.52 -8.72 25.19
CA GLY A 427 2.87 -9.85 25.87
C GLY A 427 1.56 -9.52 26.57
N PHE A 428 0.96 -8.35 26.34
CA PHE A 428 -0.33 -7.95 26.89
C PHE A 428 -1.33 -7.61 25.81
N LEU A 429 -2.57 -8.08 25.95
CA LEU A 429 -3.67 -7.71 25.04
C LEU A 429 -3.90 -6.19 25.05
N VAL A 430 -4.01 -5.63 23.86
CA VAL A 430 -4.30 -4.20 23.70
C VAL A 430 -5.74 -3.90 24.12
N LYS A 431 -5.89 -2.95 25.04
CA LYS A 431 -7.18 -2.39 25.53
C LYS A 431 -7.38 -0.93 25.09
N ALA A 432 -6.41 -0.38 24.38
CA ALA A 432 -6.49 0.93 23.72
C ALA A 432 -7.03 0.75 22.31
N ASN A 433 -7.20 1.84 21.57
CA ASN A 433 -7.62 1.76 20.17
C ASN A 433 -6.59 0.98 19.34
N VAL A 434 -7.03 -0.09 18.70
CA VAL A 434 -6.27 -0.81 17.67
C VAL A 434 -6.69 -0.29 16.32
N VAL A 435 -5.74 0.16 15.52
CA VAL A 435 -6.00 0.63 14.15
C VAL A 435 -5.31 -0.31 13.17
N ILE A 436 -6.08 -0.90 12.29
CA ILE A 436 -5.60 -1.62 11.11
C ILE A 436 -5.89 -0.74 9.89
N ALA A 437 -4.86 -0.37 9.15
CA ALA A 437 -4.97 0.53 8.02
C ALA A 437 -4.60 -0.18 6.70
N PRO A 438 -5.08 0.30 5.55
CA PRO A 438 -4.63 -0.15 4.25
C PRO A 438 -3.13 0.02 4.08
N ASP A 439 -2.50 -0.94 3.42
CA ASP A 439 -1.06 -0.95 3.22
C ASP A 439 -0.66 0.03 2.11
N GLU A 440 0.02 1.10 2.50
CA GLU A 440 0.49 2.13 1.59
C GLU A 440 1.74 1.65 0.84
N LYS A 441 1.76 1.80 -0.47
CA LYS A 441 2.94 1.50 -1.31
C LYS A 441 3.77 2.76 -1.51
N TYR A 442 5.06 2.67 -1.24
CA TYR A 442 5.96 3.82 -1.30
C TYR A 442 6.68 4.01 -2.65
N GLY A 443 6.29 3.24 -3.68
CA GLY A 443 6.88 3.36 -5.01
C GLY A 443 8.31 2.84 -5.11
N ILE A 444 8.72 2.03 -4.15
CA ILE A 444 10.00 1.33 -4.10
C ILE A 444 9.72 -0.17 -4.09
N MET A 445 10.56 -0.93 -4.77
CA MET A 445 10.57 -2.39 -4.67
C MET A 445 11.95 -2.86 -4.25
N VAL A 446 12.02 -3.82 -3.36
CA VAL A 446 13.23 -4.54 -2.98
C VAL A 446 13.04 -6.01 -3.34
N ASN A 447 13.93 -6.55 -4.12
CA ASN A 447 13.84 -7.92 -4.65
C ASN A 447 12.46 -8.23 -5.30
N GLU A 448 11.92 -7.24 -6.06
CA GLU A 448 10.60 -7.26 -6.73
C GLU A 448 9.38 -7.27 -5.80
N VAL A 449 9.57 -7.12 -4.51
CA VAL A 449 8.49 -6.95 -3.54
C VAL A 449 8.30 -5.46 -3.22
N ASN A 450 7.06 -4.98 -3.27
CA ASN A 450 6.77 -3.59 -2.92
C ASN A 450 7.16 -3.28 -1.47
N VAL A 451 7.80 -2.15 -1.27
CA VAL A 451 7.99 -1.56 0.05
C VAL A 451 6.69 -0.87 0.44
N THR A 452 6.13 -1.29 1.55
CA THR A 452 4.81 -0.88 2.01
C THR A 452 4.83 -0.53 3.49
N SER A 453 3.74 0.00 4.01
CA SER A 453 3.60 0.31 5.45
C SER A 453 3.78 -0.92 6.35
N SER A 454 3.45 -2.12 5.83
CA SER A 454 3.55 -3.37 6.58
C SER A 454 4.97 -3.90 6.70
N ASN A 455 5.84 -3.66 5.72
CA ASN A 455 7.19 -4.23 5.68
C ASN A 455 8.32 -3.21 5.77
N CYS A 456 8.05 -1.90 5.67
CA CYS A 456 9.10 -0.88 5.59
C CYS A 456 10.06 -0.83 6.79
N LYS A 457 9.64 -1.28 7.96
CA LYS A 457 10.48 -1.30 9.17
C LYS A 457 11.56 -2.38 9.12
N ASP A 458 11.26 -3.51 8.44
CA ASP A 458 12.19 -4.62 8.26
C ASP A 458 11.92 -5.31 6.92
N LEU A 459 12.79 -5.04 5.95
CA LEU A 459 12.71 -5.64 4.61
C LEU A 459 13.48 -6.96 4.52
N SER A 460 14.13 -7.42 5.59
CA SER A 460 14.77 -8.75 5.64
C SER A 460 13.76 -9.89 5.64
N VAL A 461 12.48 -9.60 5.88
CA VAL A 461 11.37 -10.55 5.70
C VAL A 461 11.14 -10.94 4.23
N ILE A 462 11.71 -10.18 3.28
CA ILE A 462 11.64 -10.47 1.86
C ILE A 462 12.64 -11.58 1.52
N ASP A 463 12.17 -12.62 0.84
CA ASP A 463 13.04 -13.72 0.41
C ASP A 463 14.21 -13.20 -0.44
N GLY A 464 15.42 -13.69 -0.14
CA GLY A 464 16.67 -13.24 -0.77
C GLY A 464 17.23 -11.91 -0.25
N VAL A 465 16.65 -11.33 0.81
CA VAL A 465 17.17 -10.14 1.51
C VAL A 465 17.69 -10.55 2.88
N THR A 466 18.92 -10.18 3.20
CA THR A 466 19.57 -10.44 4.50
C THR A 466 20.32 -9.20 4.98
N GLY A 467 20.67 -9.15 6.26
CA GLY A 467 21.21 -7.95 6.90
C GLY A 467 20.10 -7.03 7.36
N LYS A 468 20.42 -5.82 7.75
CA LYS A 468 19.42 -4.85 8.20
C LYS A 468 19.04 -3.95 7.03
N VAL A 469 17.80 -4.09 6.59
CA VAL A 469 17.22 -3.31 5.48
C VAL A 469 15.90 -2.72 5.94
N SER A 470 15.77 -1.41 5.91
CA SER A 470 14.54 -0.73 6.32
C SER A 470 14.33 0.57 5.55
N PHE A 471 13.09 0.98 5.43
CA PHE A 471 12.72 2.23 4.77
C PHE A 471 11.93 3.14 5.71
N ASN A 472 12.33 4.40 5.80
CA ASN A 472 11.60 5.41 6.53
C ASN A 472 10.79 6.29 5.55
N PRO A 473 9.45 6.18 5.52
CA PRO A 473 8.65 6.90 4.55
C PRO A 473 8.60 8.42 4.77
N LYS A 474 8.88 8.90 6.01
CA LYS A 474 8.87 10.34 6.32
C LYS A 474 10.13 11.03 5.77
N THR A 475 11.29 10.39 5.92
CA THR A 475 12.57 10.92 5.44
C THR A 475 12.91 10.42 4.04
N LYS A 476 12.19 9.43 3.51
CA LYS A 476 12.44 8.74 2.24
C LYS A 476 13.84 8.10 2.18
N VAL A 477 14.30 7.57 3.30
CA VAL A 477 15.61 6.92 3.42
C VAL A 477 15.44 5.41 3.48
N LEU A 478 16.06 4.71 2.53
CA LEU A 478 16.23 3.27 2.51
C LEU A 478 17.61 2.95 3.09
N ILE A 479 17.65 2.36 4.28
CA ILE A 479 18.88 2.00 4.97
C ILE A 479 19.30 0.60 4.55
N LEU A 480 20.56 0.46 4.17
CA LEU A 480 21.26 -0.81 3.95
C LEU A 480 22.43 -0.88 4.93
N ASP A 481 22.36 -1.79 5.92
CA ASP A 481 23.42 -1.99 6.91
C ASP A 481 23.85 -3.47 6.89
N GLY A 482 25.04 -3.72 6.33
CA GLY A 482 25.53 -5.07 6.09
C GLY A 482 24.58 -5.92 5.24
N ALA A 483 23.84 -5.29 4.35
CA ALA A 483 22.76 -5.90 3.60
C ALA A 483 23.26 -6.74 2.42
N THR A 484 22.58 -7.87 2.19
CA THR A 484 22.76 -8.65 0.96
C THR A 484 21.40 -8.91 0.32
N ILE A 485 21.25 -8.50 -0.94
CA ILE A 485 20.04 -8.68 -1.75
C ILE A 485 20.41 -9.57 -2.94
N ILE A 486 19.76 -10.72 -3.07
CA ILE A 486 20.02 -11.68 -4.13
C ILE A 486 18.72 -11.94 -4.90
N ASN A 487 18.71 -11.60 -6.18
CA ASN A 487 17.61 -11.90 -7.10
C ASN A 487 18.10 -12.84 -8.23
N ASN A 488 17.77 -14.11 -8.12
CA ASN A 488 18.15 -15.14 -9.11
C ASN A 488 17.08 -15.35 -10.20
N LYS A 489 16.03 -14.53 -10.24
CA LYS A 489 15.01 -14.62 -11.28
C LYS A 489 15.56 -14.08 -12.60
N LEU A 490 15.22 -14.73 -13.70
CA LEU A 490 15.59 -14.26 -15.03
C LEU A 490 15.06 -12.82 -15.25
N PHE A 491 15.96 -11.88 -15.57
CA PHE A 491 15.68 -10.44 -15.67
C PHE A 491 15.23 -9.77 -14.36
N GLY A 492 15.39 -10.44 -13.22
CA GLY A 492 15.03 -9.90 -11.91
C GLY A 492 15.77 -8.60 -11.56
N SER A 493 15.23 -7.83 -10.63
CA SER A 493 15.82 -6.57 -10.17
C SER A 493 15.99 -6.55 -8.66
N GLY A 494 17.11 -5.98 -8.19
CA GLY A 494 17.41 -5.87 -6.76
C GLY A 494 16.59 -4.78 -6.09
N ILE A 495 16.83 -3.50 -6.47
CA ILE A 495 16.07 -2.35 -5.98
C ILE A 495 15.53 -1.56 -7.17
N ILE A 496 14.24 -1.22 -7.10
CA ILE A 496 13.57 -0.38 -8.10
C ILE A 496 12.98 0.84 -7.38
N ASN A 497 13.33 2.03 -7.82
CA ASN A 497 12.64 3.26 -7.45
C ASN A 497 11.73 3.70 -8.59
N SER A 498 10.46 3.33 -8.53
CA SER A 498 9.48 3.63 -9.58
C SER A 498 8.70 4.93 -9.36
N ALA A 499 8.51 5.36 -8.10
CA ALA A 499 7.66 6.52 -7.81
C ALA A 499 8.10 7.35 -6.58
N CYS A 500 9.12 6.95 -5.83
CA CYS A 500 9.60 7.70 -4.67
C CYS A 500 10.51 8.86 -5.10
N GLU A 501 9.95 10.06 -5.17
CA GLU A 501 10.73 11.27 -5.46
C GLU A 501 11.71 11.59 -4.33
N GLY A 502 13.01 11.66 -4.66
CA GLY A 502 14.06 12.01 -3.71
C GLY A 502 14.42 10.88 -2.74
N LEU A 503 14.37 9.62 -3.20
CA LEU A 503 14.85 8.47 -2.43
C LEU A 503 16.34 8.62 -2.10
N THR A 504 16.69 8.43 -0.84
CA THR A 504 18.09 8.24 -0.42
C THR A 504 18.31 6.78 -0.02
N ILE A 505 19.28 6.12 -0.65
CA ILE A 505 19.79 4.81 -0.23
C ILE A 505 21.00 5.09 0.67
N TRP A 506 20.80 4.90 1.98
CA TRP A 506 21.83 5.15 2.98
C TRP A 506 22.62 3.88 3.27
N LEU A 507 23.92 3.94 3.15
CA LEU A 507 24.84 2.81 3.30
C LEU A 507 25.54 2.84 4.64
N GLU A 508 25.44 1.75 5.40
CA GLU A 508 26.26 1.45 6.56
C GLU A 508 26.94 0.10 6.37
N GLY A 509 28.22 -0.02 6.72
CA GLY A 509 28.98 -1.27 6.53
C GLY A 509 29.17 -1.68 5.07
N ASN A 510 29.24 -2.98 4.82
CA ASN A 510 29.45 -3.55 3.48
C ASN A 510 28.13 -4.15 2.96
N ASN A 511 27.62 -3.61 1.88
CA ASN A 511 26.37 -4.01 1.28
C ASN A 511 26.59 -4.63 -0.11
N ARG A 512 25.74 -5.59 -0.48
CA ARG A 512 25.83 -6.26 -1.78
C ARG A 512 24.45 -6.46 -2.39
N ILE A 513 24.36 -6.18 -3.69
CA ILE A 513 23.18 -6.52 -4.49
C ILE A 513 23.64 -7.34 -5.69
N THR A 514 23.15 -8.57 -5.79
CA THR A 514 23.41 -9.46 -6.91
C THR A 514 22.10 -9.79 -7.60
N SER A 515 22.06 -9.59 -8.91
CA SER A 515 20.86 -9.84 -9.70
C SER A 515 21.22 -10.49 -11.05
N ASP A 516 20.27 -11.26 -11.58
CA ASP A 516 20.39 -11.81 -12.92
C ASP A 516 20.20 -10.71 -13.99
N GLY A 517 19.30 -9.75 -13.75
CA GLY A 517 18.97 -8.67 -14.67
C GLY A 517 19.56 -7.32 -14.29
N ARG A 518 19.03 -6.68 -13.25
CA ARG A 518 19.41 -5.31 -12.84
C ARG A 518 19.59 -5.25 -11.33
N ALA A 519 20.68 -4.67 -10.84
CA ALA A 519 20.84 -4.44 -9.41
C ALA A 519 19.99 -3.23 -8.95
N LEU A 520 20.06 -2.14 -9.71
CA LEU A 520 19.34 -0.90 -9.41
C LEU A 520 18.58 -0.39 -10.65
N VAL A 521 17.33 0.03 -10.46
CA VAL A 521 16.48 0.66 -11.49
C VAL A 521 15.93 1.96 -10.92
N MET A 522 16.26 3.08 -11.55
CA MET A 522 15.87 4.42 -11.10
C MET A 522 14.98 5.09 -12.15
N ASP A 523 13.68 5.23 -11.84
CA ASP A 523 12.71 5.99 -12.62
C ASP A 523 12.44 7.36 -11.97
N LYS A 524 13.00 7.59 -10.77
CA LYS A 524 12.91 8.83 -9.99
C LYS A 524 14.28 9.22 -9.41
N PRO A 525 14.52 10.52 -9.15
CA PRO A 525 15.77 10.99 -8.59
C PRO A 525 16.14 10.21 -7.33
N THR A 526 17.34 9.65 -7.33
CA THR A 526 17.82 8.79 -6.25
C THR A 526 19.24 9.20 -5.86
N THR A 527 19.48 9.25 -4.56
CA THR A 527 20.81 9.48 -3.98
C THR A 527 21.29 8.22 -3.29
N ILE A 528 22.52 7.81 -3.54
CA ILE A 528 23.23 6.78 -2.76
C ILE A 528 24.26 7.51 -1.92
N SER A 529 24.17 7.38 -0.60
CA SER A 529 25.02 8.12 0.35
C SER A 529 25.33 7.28 1.59
N GLY A 530 26.26 7.73 2.43
CA GLY A 530 26.57 7.11 3.72
C GLY A 530 28.03 6.73 3.86
N THR A 531 28.41 6.13 4.99
CA THR A 531 29.80 5.77 5.31
C THR A 531 30.18 4.36 4.84
N GLY A 532 29.23 3.64 4.24
CA GLY A 532 29.37 2.25 3.85
C GLY A 532 29.83 2.06 2.40
N LYS A 533 29.86 0.78 2.00
CA LYS A 533 30.17 0.35 0.65
C LYS A 533 29.00 -0.39 0.04
N LEU A 534 28.86 -0.31 -1.29
CA LEU A 534 27.84 -1.03 -2.06
C LEU A 534 28.46 -1.73 -3.27
N ASP A 535 28.45 -3.06 -3.24
CA ASP A 535 28.86 -3.91 -4.35
C ASP A 535 27.63 -4.33 -5.18
N LEU A 536 27.61 -3.94 -6.44
CA LEU A 536 26.56 -4.26 -7.40
C LEU A 536 27.09 -5.22 -8.46
N SER A 537 26.39 -6.34 -8.66
CA SER A 537 26.77 -7.30 -9.68
C SER A 537 25.56 -7.86 -10.42
N CYS A 538 25.68 -7.92 -11.75
CA CYS A 538 24.65 -8.49 -12.60
C CYS A 538 25.26 -9.42 -13.65
N ARG A 539 24.52 -10.51 -13.98
CA ARG A 539 25.02 -11.50 -14.93
C ARG A 539 24.91 -11.03 -16.37
N ASP A 540 23.74 -10.60 -16.79
CA ASP A 540 23.41 -10.35 -18.22
C ASP A 540 22.66 -9.03 -18.51
N GLY A 541 22.54 -8.12 -17.54
CA GLY A 541 21.74 -6.90 -17.70
C GLY A 541 22.52 -5.59 -17.61
N TYR A 542 21.77 -4.49 -17.63
CA TYR A 542 22.24 -3.16 -17.25
C TYR A 542 22.19 -3.06 -15.73
N CYS A 543 23.35 -3.16 -15.08
CA CYS A 543 23.41 -3.33 -13.63
C CYS A 543 22.75 -2.16 -12.88
N VAL A 544 23.07 -0.94 -13.27
CA VAL A 544 22.42 0.29 -12.81
C VAL A 544 21.73 0.95 -14.00
N SER A 545 20.42 1.01 -13.97
CA SER A 545 19.59 1.59 -15.02
C SER A 545 19.01 2.92 -14.57
N ILE A 546 19.34 3.98 -15.27
CA ILE A 546 18.81 5.34 -15.06
C ILE A 546 17.81 5.63 -16.18
N ARG A 547 16.54 5.95 -15.85
CA ARG A 547 15.49 6.13 -16.83
C ARG A 547 14.87 7.52 -16.72
N GLY A 548 15.37 8.46 -17.53
CA GLY A 548 14.87 9.84 -17.59
C GLY A 548 15.01 10.63 -16.28
N THR A 549 16.01 10.30 -15.46
CA THR A 549 16.16 10.85 -14.11
C THR A 549 17.63 11.03 -13.72
N ALA A 550 17.87 11.49 -12.49
CA ALA A 550 19.19 11.69 -11.92
C ALA A 550 19.54 10.61 -10.88
N LEU A 551 20.74 10.09 -10.95
CA LEU A 551 21.39 9.32 -9.90
C LEU A 551 22.55 10.13 -9.32
N THR A 552 22.54 10.35 -7.99
CA THR A 552 23.63 10.95 -7.25
C THR A 552 24.33 9.89 -6.38
N ILE A 553 25.64 9.86 -6.39
CA ILE A 553 26.44 9.00 -5.51
C ILE A 553 27.36 9.94 -4.74
N GLU A 554 27.21 9.98 -3.41
CA GLU A 554 27.94 10.92 -2.58
C GLU A 554 28.40 10.30 -1.26
N ASP A 555 29.59 10.71 -0.80
CA ASP A 555 30.17 10.35 0.51
C ASP A 555 30.28 8.83 0.77
N CYS A 556 30.30 7.99 -0.27
CA CYS A 556 30.34 6.53 -0.14
C CYS A 556 31.24 5.85 -1.19
N GLU A 557 31.35 4.54 -1.10
CA GLU A 557 32.04 3.71 -2.09
C GLU A 557 31.04 2.78 -2.80
N VAL A 558 30.98 2.86 -4.14
CA VAL A 558 30.13 2.02 -4.98
C VAL A 558 30.98 1.27 -6.00
N ALA A 559 30.85 -0.05 -6.04
CA ALA A 559 31.48 -0.90 -7.05
C ALA A 559 30.41 -1.57 -7.92
N VAL A 560 30.57 -1.52 -9.24
CA VAL A 560 29.64 -2.08 -10.21
C VAL A 560 30.36 -3.02 -11.15
N LYS A 561 29.93 -4.26 -11.22
CA LYS A 561 30.52 -5.26 -12.12
C LYS A 561 29.43 -5.95 -12.94
N SER A 562 29.49 -5.80 -14.26
CA SER A 562 28.50 -6.39 -15.19
C SER A 562 29.02 -6.27 -16.64
N LYS A 563 28.22 -6.79 -17.61
CA LYS A 563 28.47 -6.50 -19.03
C LYS A 563 28.27 -5.02 -19.37
N TRP A 564 27.17 -4.42 -18.84
CA TRP A 564 26.87 -2.98 -18.92
C TRP A 564 26.60 -2.47 -17.52
N CYS A 565 27.43 -1.59 -17.04
CA CYS A 565 27.41 -1.25 -15.62
C CYS A 565 26.43 -0.12 -15.29
N ILE A 566 26.73 1.14 -15.62
CA ILE A 566 25.83 2.27 -15.37
C ILE A 566 25.32 2.78 -16.72
N CYS A 567 24.03 2.69 -16.94
CA CYS A 567 23.43 2.93 -18.24
C CYS A 567 22.18 3.80 -18.15
N GLY A 568 22.12 4.82 -18.99
CA GLY A 568 20.86 5.50 -19.29
C GLY A 568 20.01 4.66 -20.24
N ILE A 569 18.71 4.55 -19.97
CA ILE A 569 17.78 3.72 -20.73
C ILE A 569 16.65 4.59 -21.29
N ASP A 570 16.43 4.47 -22.62
CA ASP A 570 15.24 4.91 -23.38
C ASP A 570 14.77 6.38 -23.27
N ALA A 571 15.37 7.22 -22.45
CA ALA A 571 14.94 8.60 -22.23
C ALA A 571 16.06 9.61 -22.41
N GLN A 572 15.71 10.87 -22.54
CA GLN A 572 16.59 11.99 -22.32
C GLN A 572 16.57 12.35 -20.82
N ASN A 573 17.58 13.08 -20.35
CA ASN A 573 17.79 13.50 -18.98
C ASN A 573 18.31 12.42 -18.01
N ASN A 574 18.99 11.41 -18.54
CA ASN A 574 19.75 10.47 -17.70
C ASN A 574 21.02 11.14 -17.21
N SER A 575 21.13 11.43 -15.93
CA SER A 575 22.32 12.07 -15.35
C SER A 575 22.91 11.27 -14.20
N LEU A 576 24.24 11.30 -14.11
CA LEU A 576 25.00 10.76 -12.99
C LEU A 576 25.81 11.88 -12.36
N THR A 577 25.61 12.09 -11.05
CA THR A 577 26.43 12.98 -10.24
C THR A 577 27.26 12.15 -9.28
N VAL A 578 28.57 12.39 -9.22
CA VAL A 578 29.46 11.78 -8.23
C VAL A 578 30.11 12.90 -7.42
N ARG A 579 29.83 12.91 -6.11
CA ARG A 579 30.31 13.95 -5.18
C ARG A 579 31.10 13.29 -4.05
N ASP A 580 32.34 13.66 -3.90
CA ASP A 580 33.23 13.20 -2.80
C ASP A 580 33.15 11.67 -2.54
N ALA A 581 32.94 10.88 -3.59
CA ALA A 581 32.67 9.45 -3.54
C ALA A 581 33.68 8.66 -4.40
N VAL A 582 33.74 7.36 -4.15
CA VAL A 582 34.53 6.44 -4.97
C VAL A 582 33.60 5.53 -5.76
N VAL A 583 33.65 5.62 -7.09
CA VAL A 583 32.84 4.78 -7.97
C VAL A 583 33.77 3.94 -8.84
N ARG A 584 33.75 2.61 -8.65
CA ARG A 584 34.52 1.62 -9.42
C ARG A 584 33.62 0.86 -10.33
N VAL A 585 33.83 0.93 -11.62
CA VAL A 585 32.96 0.31 -12.60
C VAL A 585 33.80 -0.62 -13.47
N GLU A 586 33.38 -1.87 -13.63
CA GLU A 586 34.02 -2.88 -14.46
C GLU A 586 33.02 -3.46 -15.45
N GLY A 587 32.97 -2.92 -16.67
CA GLY A 587 31.97 -3.23 -17.70
C GLY A 587 32.57 -3.82 -18.96
N GLU A 588 32.27 -5.08 -19.31
CA GLU A 588 32.79 -5.76 -20.49
C GLU A 588 32.43 -5.03 -21.80
N ASN A 589 31.20 -4.51 -21.92
CA ASN A 589 30.68 -3.85 -23.12
C ASN A 589 30.56 -2.33 -22.96
N GLY A 590 30.56 -1.82 -21.73
CA GLY A 590 30.52 -0.40 -21.43
C GLY A 590 30.43 -0.15 -19.92
N ALA A 591 31.31 0.74 -19.45
CA ALA A 591 31.35 1.08 -18.03
C ALA A 591 30.26 2.07 -17.66
N ILE A 592 30.26 3.27 -18.25
CA ILE A 592 29.26 4.34 -18.03
C ILE A 592 28.85 4.82 -19.44
N ILE A 593 27.59 4.55 -19.82
CA ILE A 593 27.11 4.77 -21.17
C ILE A 593 25.67 5.30 -21.22
N ASN A 594 25.31 5.91 -22.34
CA ASN A 594 23.96 6.43 -22.62
C ASN A 594 23.44 7.43 -21.57
N ILE A 595 24.33 8.10 -20.84
CA ILE A 595 23.94 9.21 -19.95
C ILE A 595 24.09 10.55 -20.67
N ASP A 596 23.23 11.51 -20.33
CA ASP A 596 23.23 12.83 -20.94
C ASP A 596 24.16 13.80 -20.25
N ALA A 597 24.45 13.55 -18.96
CA ALA A 597 25.37 14.34 -18.17
C ALA A 597 26.10 13.49 -17.13
N LEU A 598 27.39 13.78 -16.95
CA LEU A 598 28.20 13.33 -15.83
C LEU A 598 28.71 14.55 -15.09
N VAL A 599 28.29 14.71 -13.83
CA VAL A 599 28.73 15.80 -12.96
C VAL A 599 29.69 15.23 -11.92
N LEU A 600 30.92 15.77 -11.84
CA LEU A 600 31.93 15.33 -10.91
C LEU A 600 32.26 16.51 -9.97
N GLU A 601 31.88 16.37 -8.70
CA GLU A 601 32.10 17.37 -7.65
C GLU A 601 33.10 16.81 -6.64
N GLY A 602 34.26 17.48 -6.51
CA GLY A 602 35.36 16.98 -5.69
C GLY A 602 35.97 15.67 -6.23
N CYS A 603 35.50 15.17 -7.36
CA CYS A 603 35.94 13.92 -7.97
C CYS A 603 36.44 14.11 -9.40
N GLY A 604 37.15 13.11 -9.91
CA GLY A 604 37.59 13.01 -11.31
C GLY A 604 37.62 11.56 -11.77
N VAL A 605 37.68 11.35 -13.08
CA VAL A 605 37.98 10.01 -13.62
C VAL A 605 39.49 9.78 -13.44
N THR A 606 39.86 8.87 -12.54
CA THR A 606 41.23 8.56 -12.18
C THR A 606 41.80 7.39 -12.97
N GLU A 607 40.94 6.50 -13.46
CA GLU A 607 41.28 5.37 -14.33
C GLU A 607 40.21 5.16 -15.41
N PRO A 608 40.60 4.93 -16.66
CA PRO A 608 41.96 5.09 -17.19
C PRO A 608 42.33 6.58 -17.27
N VAL A 609 43.64 6.84 -17.12
CA VAL A 609 44.17 8.22 -17.19
C VAL A 609 43.80 8.86 -18.51
N GLY A 610 43.28 10.10 -18.47
CA GLY A 610 42.86 10.85 -19.66
C GLY A 610 41.43 10.58 -20.11
N ALA A 611 40.73 9.59 -19.53
CA ALA A 611 39.30 9.37 -19.82
C ALA A 611 38.47 10.52 -19.23
N LYS A 612 37.46 10.90 -19.97
CA LYS A 612 36.52 11.97 -19.57
C LYS A 612 35.13 11.71 -20.14
N PHE A 613 34.13 12.42 -19.65
CA PHE A 613 32.80 12.39 -20.22
C PHE A 613 32.80 13.00 -21.63
N ASP A 614 32.24 12.26 -22.59
CA ASP A 614 32.00 12.71 -23.95
C ASP A 614 30.49 12.81 -24.20
N ALA A 615 29.99 14.01 -24.40
CA ALA A 615 28.58 14.28 -24.59
C ALA A 615 28.04 13.74 -25.93
N ALA A 616 28.91 13.62 -26.97
CA ALA A 616 28.49 13.06 -28.25
C ALA A 616 28.35 11.53 -28.18
N LEU A 617 29.22 10.88 -27.41
CA LEU A 617 29.17 9.44 -27.14
C LEU A 617 28.24 9.12 -25.95
N ARG A 618 27.76 10.12 -25.21
CA ARG A 618 26.90 9.99 -24.03
C ARG A 618 27.50 9.06 -22.99
N GLY A 619 28.79 9.17 -22.69
CA GLY A 619 29.44 8.30 -21.72
C GLY A 619 30.88 8.65 -21.45
N VAL A 620 31.54 7.87 -20.60
CA VAL A 620 32.95 8.03 -20.33
C VAL A 620 33.76 7.44 -21.49
N ALA A 621 34.59 8.27 -22.10
CA ALA A 621 35.37 7.95 -23.28
C ALA A 621 36.87 8.24 -23.12
N LEU A 622 37.70 7.51 -23.85
CA LEU A 622 39.14 7.71 -24.00
C LEU A 622 39.47 7.61 -25.50
N ASP A 623 40.22 8.56 -26.00
CA ASP A 623 40.68 8.62 -27.41
C ASP A 623 39.51 8.48 -28.43
N GLY A 624 38.35 9.09 -28.12
CA GLY A 624 37.18 9.11 -28.99
C GLY A 624 36.34 7.84 -29.01
N ALA A 625 36.56 6.90 -28.07
CA ALA A 625 35.81 5.66 -27.91
C ALA A 625 35.30 5.49 -26.47
N LEU A 626 34.08 4.95 -26.29
CA LEU A 626 33.55 4.61 -24.96
C LEU A 626 34.48 3.60 -24.27
N VAL A 627 34.75 3.87 -22.99
CA VAL A 627 35.60 2.99 -22.19
C VAL A 627 34.89 1.69 -21.91
N LYS A 628 35.51 0.60 -22.31
CA LYS A 628 35.16 -0.77 -21.91
C LYS A 628 36.15 -1.23 -20.85
N GLY A 629 35.70 -2.07 -19.93
CA GLY A 629 36.51 -2.52 -18.79
C GLY A 629 36.42 -1.59 -17.61
N LYS A 630 37.54 -1.23 -17.01
CA LYS A 630 37.56 -0.53 -15.73
C LYS A 630 37.49 0.99 -15.89
N VAL A 631 36.60 1.62 -15.17
CA VAL A 631 36.53 3.07 -14.91
C VAL A 631 36.53 3.29 -13.42
N VAL A 632 37.40 4.20 -12.93
CA VAL A 632 37.39 4.64 -11.52
C VAL A 632 37.16 6.14 -11.50
N ILE A 633 36.14 6.54 -10.76
CA ILE A 633 35.88 7.93 -10.38
C ILE A 633 36.22 8.04 -8.90
N GLY A 634 37.02 9.00 -8.52
CA GLY A 634 37.35 9.19 -7.11
C GLY A 634 37.79 10.61 -6.81
N PRO A 635 38.03 10.93 -5.53
CA PRO A 635 38.43 12.27 -5.12
C PRO A 635 39.67 12.75 -5.86
N VAL A 636 39.60 13.96 -6.36
CA VAL A 636 40.77 14.64 -6.97
C VAL A 636 41.59 15.25 -5.85
N THR A 637 42.88 14.91 -5.85
CA THR A 637 43.86 15.51 -4.94
C THR A 637 44.50 16.76 -5.57
N TYR A 638 44.67 17.80 -4.80
CA TYR A 638 45.23 19.05 -5.28
C TYR A 638 46.77 19.07 -5.29
N GLY A 639 47.44 17.93 -5.04
CA GLY A 639 48.88 17.84 -5.02
C GLY A 639 49.55 18.49 -3.81
N VAL A 640 48.77 18.80 -2.79
CA VAL A 640 49.21 19.34 -1.51
C VAL A 640 48.75 18.40 -0.40
N ASN A 641 49.63 18.07 0.53
CA ASN A 641 49.31 17.35 1.74
C ASN A 641 49.56 18.26 2.96
N VAL A 642 48.66 18.21 3.93
CA VAL A 642 48.77 18.90 5.23
C VAL A 642 48.71 17.85 6.34
N ALA A 643 49.67 17.87 7.25
CA ALA A 643 49.84 16.87 8.31
C ALA A 643 49.84 15.42 7.79
N GLY A 644 50.33 15.19 6.55
CA GLY A 644 50.34 13.88 5.88
C GLY A 644 49.03 13.50 5.16
N VAL A 645 48.00 14.30 5.22
CA VAL A 645 46.71 14.06 4.56
C VAL A 645 46.64 14.87 3.26
N ALA A 646 46.26 14.21 2.16
CA ALA A 646 46.09 14.87 0.86
C ALA A 646 44.91 15.84 0.87
N LEU A 647 45.05 17.02 0.30
CA LEU A 647 43.96 17.96 0.14
C LEU A 647 43.10 17.56 -1.04
N THR A 648 41.80 17.57 -0.80
CA THR A 648 40.71 17.20 -1.73
C THR A 648 39.62 18.24 -1.64
N GLY A 649 38.60 18.15 -2.50
CA GLY A 649 37.40 19.00 -2.40
C GLY A 649 36.68 18.93 -1.05
N LYS A 650 36.78 17.78 -0.37
CA LYS A 650 36.10 17.54 0.91
C LYS A 650 36.73 18.27 2.11
N ASN A 651 38.05 18.43 2.10
CA ASN A 651 38.80 18.99 3.24
C ASN A 651 39.43 20.37 2.96
N CYS A 652 39.51 20.83 1.71
CA CYS A 652 40.19 22.07 1.37
C CYS A 652 39.51 23.32 1.97
N GLY A 653 38.20 23.34 2.16
CA GLY A 653 37.48 24.48 2.72
C GLY A 653 37.72 24.70 4.22
N ASP A 654 38.01 23.61 4.94
CA ASP A 654 38.36 23.64 6.37
C ASP A 654 39.36 22.52 6.67
N LEU A 655 40.61 22.89 6.87
CA LEU A 655 41.65 21.91 7.16
C LEU A 655 41.66 21.44 8.62
N SER A 656 40.87 22.05 9.52
CA SER A 656 40.75 21.61 10.92
C SER A 656 40.15 20.23 11.07
N VAL A 657 39.45 19.72 10.02
CA VAL A 657 38.97 18.33 9.94
C VAL A 657 40.11 17.31 9.79
N ILE A 658 41.32 17.76 9.45
CA ILE A 658 42.52 16.92 9.33
C ILE A 658 43.13 16.69 10.72
N PRO A 659 43.37 15.43 11.15
CA PRO A 659 44.05 15.19 12.43
C PRO A 659 45.42 15.87 12.48
N GLY A 660 45.65 16.63 13.55
CA GLY A 660 46.90 17.41 13.74
C GLY A 660 46.82 18.85 13.23
N VAL A 661 45.65 19.30 12.74
CA VAL A 661 45.41 20.70 12.36
C VAL A 661 44.45 21.34 13.36
N GLU A 662 44.87 22.41 14.00
CA GLU A 662 44.04 23.19 14.94
C GLU A 662 44.01 24.66 14.49
N GLY A 663 42.97 25.40 14.83
CA GLY A 663 42.79 26.81 14.45
C GLY A 663 42.17 26.98 13.06
N MET A 664 42.18 28.17 12.51
CA MET A 664 41.62 28.42 11.17
C MET A 664 42.63 28.05 10.10
N ALA A 665 42.29 27.10 9.26
CA ALA A 665 43.13 26.72 8.14
C ALA A 665 42.25 26.30 6.96
N SER A 666 42.55 26.80 5.77
CA SER A 666 41.82 26.43 4.52
C SER A 666 42.77 26.45 3.32
N PHE A 667 42.42 25.75 2.24
CA PHE A 667 43.12 25.79 0.99
C PHE A 667 42.17 26.18 -0.15
N ASP A 668 42.57 27.17 -0.92
CA ASP A 668 41.90 27.58 -2.15
C ASP A 668 42.61 26.96 -3.36
N PRO A 669 42.07 25.97 -4.02
CA PRO A 669 42.69 25.35 -5.19
C PRO A 669 42.75 26.25 -6.42
N ALA A 670 41.92 27.29 -6.52
CA ALA A 670 41.94 28.21 -7.67
C ALA A 670 43.14 29.16 -7.63
N THR A 671 43.61 29.50 -6.45
CA THR A 671 44.76 30.40 -6.23
C THR A 671 45.98 29.69 -5.67
N ASN A 672 45.86 28.38 -5.41
CA ASN A 672 46.89 27.56 -4.75
C ASN A 672 47.31 28.13 -3.39
N THR A 673 46.38 28.63 -2.60
CA THR A 673 46.66 29.35 -1.39
C THR A 673 46.19 28.62 -0.14
N ILE A 674 47.08 28.28 0.78
CA ILE A 674 46.76 27.89 2.15
C ILE A 674 46.60 29.16 2.97
N SER A 675 45.43 29.36 3.57
CA SER A 675 45.19 30.49 4.49
C SER A 675 45.21 29.98 5.92
N LEU A 676 46.02 30.55 6.78
CA LEU A 676 46.23 30.18 8.17
C LEU A 676 45.86 31.35 9.10
N GLY A 677 45.03 31.08 10.12
CA GLY A 677 44.65 32.09 11.14
C GLY A 677 44.74 31.49 12.54
N ASN A 678 45.81 31.82 13.28
CA ASN A 678 46.15 31.26 14.58
C ASN A 678 46.12 29.71 14.56
N ALA A 679 46.68 29.14 13.51
CA ALA A 679 46.63 27.70 13.25
C ALA A 679 47.89 26.99 13.77
N THR A 680 47.69 25.76 14.24
CA THR A 680 48.79 24.83 14.57
C THR A 680 48.66 23.59 13.71
N ILE A 681 49.69 23.24 12.97
CA ILE A 681 49.76 22.02 12.15
C ILE A 681 50.84 21.10 12.72
N THR A 682 50.47 19.93 13.15
CA THR A 682 51.35 18.93 13.76
C THR A 682 51.37 17.67 12.88
N GLY A 683 52.56 17.20 12.47
CA GLY A 683 52.68 16.01 11.63
C GLY A 683 54.13 15.58 11.40
N ASN A 684 54.35 14.56 10.55
CA ASN A 684 55.68 14.22 10.13
C ASN A 684 56.28 15.35 9.26
N VAL A 685 55.50 15.77 8.25
CA VAL A 685 55.71 16.99 7.47
C VAL A 685 54.44 17.84 7.61
N ALA A 686 54.60 19.10 8.03
CA ALA A 686 53.38 19.92 8.24
C ALA A 686 52.72 20.24 6.89
N VAL A 687 53.45 20.69 5.91
CA VAL A 687 52.97 20.95 4.55
C VAL A 687 53.89 20.34 3.51
N ASN A 688 53.37 19.45 2.67
CA ASN A 688 54.10 18.88 1.53
C ASN A 688 53.40 19.28 0.23
N SER A 689 54.10 19.95 -0.68
CA SER A 689 53.51 20.46 -1.92
C SER A 689 54.24 19.91 -3.15
N MET A 690 53.47 19.40 -4.09
CA MET A 690 53.89 18.95 -5.43
C MET A 690 53.39 19.87 -6.54
N ILE A 691 52.74 20.99 -6.20
CA ILE A 691 52.23 21.97 -7.18
C ILE A 691 53.30 23.01 -7.54
N PRO A 692 53.24 23.58 -8.74
CA PRO A 692 54.25 24.51 -9.21
C PRO A 692 54.36 25.80 -8.39
N ASP A 693 53.30 26.27 -7.76
CA ASP A 693 53.25 27.52 -7.02
C ASP A 693 52.30 27.40 -5.83
N LEU A 694 52.84 27.28 -4.64
CA LEU A 694 52.09 27.26 -3.39
C LEU A 694 52.23 28.59 -2.64
N LYS A 695 51.12 29.15 -2.21
CA LYS A 695 51.09 30.34 -1.32
C LYS A 695 50.60 29.93 0.06
N ILE A 696 51.21 30.48 1.10
CA ILE A 696 50.79 30.38 2.48
C ILE A 696 50.52 31.78 3.00
N MET A 697 49.23 32.11 3.16
CA MET A 697 48.78 33.40 3.70
C MET A 697 48.70 33.30 5.23
N LEU A 698 49.33 34.18 5.94
CA LEU A 698 49.40 34.19 7.41
C LEU A 698 48.57 35.32 8.01
N ILE A 699 47.71 34.99 8.98
CA ILE A 699 47.01 35.93 9.86
C ILE A 699 47.20 35.48 11.32
N GLY A 700 47.65 36.42 12.21
CA GLY A 700 47.95 36.06 13.60
C GLY A 700 49.16 35.17 13.77
N GLU A 701 49.16 34.31 14.78
CA GLU A 701 50.31 33.46 15.14
C GLU A 701 50.04 32.00 14.71
N ASN A 702 50.87 31.43 13.83
CA ASN A 702 50.71 30.09 13.30
C ASN A 702 51.94 29.24 13.63
N ASN A 703 51.74 27.96 13.89
CA ASN A 703 52.75 27.04 14.37
C ASN A 703 52.78 25.75 13.52
N PHE A 704 53.96 25.39 13.00
CA PHE A 704 54.18 24.06 12.40
C PHE A 704 55.12 23.27 13.34
N ILE A 705 54.61 22.10 13.78
CA ILE A 705 55.36 21.22 14.69
C ILE A 705 55.55 19.89 13.98
N SER A 706 56.79 19.60 13.55
CA SER A 706 57.09 18.49 12.65
C SER A 706 58.17 17.56 13.17
N SER A 707 57.95 16.26 13.04
CA SER A 707 58.95 15.26 13.41
C SER A 707 60.00 15.01 12.32
N ASP A 708 59.84 15.57 11.12
CA ASP A 708 60.77 15.56 10.01
C ASP A 708 60.94 17.01 9.48
N LYS A 709 60.07 17.45 8.56
CA LYS A 709 60.20 18.75 7.89
C LYS A 709 58.97 19.64 8.16
N GLY A 710 59.21 20.97 8.32
CA GLY A 710 58.13 21.93 8.41
C GLY A 710 57.37 22.04 7.09
N ILE A 711 58.06 22.46 6.06
CA ILE A 711 57.51 22.55 4.70
C ILE A 711 58.43 21.80 3.72
N CYS A 712 57.84 21.00 2.83
CA CYS A 712 58.56 20.39 1.72
C CYS A 712 57.89 20.79 0.41
N THR A 713 58.58 21.34 -0.55
CA THR A 713 58.01 21.75 -1.82
C THR A 713 58.90 21.42 -3.02
N ILE A 714 58.28 20.95 -4.10
CA ILE A 714 58.97 20.81 -5.41
C ILE A 714 58.63 21.95 -6.36
N GLY A 715 57.75 22.87 -5.99
CA GLY A 715 57.39 24.07 -6.72
C GLY A 715 57.73 25.32 -5.92
N ALA A 716 57.58 26.50 -6.49
CA ALA A 716 57.76 27.76 -5.81
C ALA A 716 56.89 27.85 -4.55
N LEU A 717 57.46 28.34 -3.46
CA LEU A 717 56.74 28.61 -2.21
C LEU A 717 56.74 30.11 -1.93
N THR A 718 55.58 30.68 -1.66
CA THR A 718 55.47 32.05 -1.19
C THR A 718 54.80 32.09 0.18
N VAL A 719 55.46 32.53 1.22
CA VAL A 719 54.90 32.78 2.55
C VAL A 719 54.64 34.26 2.68
N LEU A 720 53.39 34.65 2.89
CA LEU A 720 52.99 36.06 2.87
C LEU A 720 51.95 36.43 3.92
N GLY A 721 51.79 37.71 4.16
CA GLY A 721 50.76 38.24 5.06
C GLY A 721 51.35 38.83 6.35
N PRO A 722 50.52 39.55 7.14
CA PRO A 722 50.98 40.27 8.33
C PRO A 722 51.17 39.35 9.56
N GLY A 723 50.96 38.04 9.41
CA GLY A 723 51.03 37.08 10.51
C GLY A 723 52.41 36.54 10.77
N THR A 724 52.54 35.70 11.78
CA THR A 724 53.75 35.00 12.21
C THR A 724 53.63 33.51 11.87
N LEU A 725 54.67 32.88 11.38
CA LEU A 725 54.83 31.45 11.22
C LEU A 725 56.00 30.95 12.04
N ASN A 726 55.76 30.16 13.02
CA ASN A 726 56.79 29.48 13.82
C ASN A 726 56.89 28.02 13.34
N ILE A 727 58.07 27.67 12.82
CA ILE A 727 58.34 26.30 12.37
C ILE A 727 59.28 25.65 13.38
N LYS A 728 58.86 24.58 13.99
CA LYS A 728 59.71 23.70 14.80
C LYS A 728 59.74 22.33 14.13
N ALA A 729 60.89 22.02 13.51
CA ALA A 729 61.05 20.76 12.78
C ALA A 729 62.31 20.04 13.30
N LYS A 730 62.35 18.71 13.12
CA LYS A 730 63.57 17.94 13.48
C LYS A 730 64.63 18.11 12.47
N ASN A 731 64.38 17.95 11.18
CA ASN A 731 65.42 18.03 10.13
C ASN A 731 65.37 19.40 9.42
N ASP A 732 64.46 19.59 8.43
CA ASP A 732 64.47 20.85 7.65
C ASP A 732 63.25 21.72 8.10
N GLY A 733 63.50 23.04 8.31
CA GLY A 733 62.44 24.01 8.50
C GLY A 733 61.62 24.16 7.23
N ILE A 734 62.28 24.56 6.14
CA ILE A 734 61.67 24.58 4.80
C ILE A 734 62.66 23.89 3.83
N MET A 735 62.22 22.84 3.16
CA MET A 735 63.00 22.17 2.11
C MET A 735 62.38 22.50 0.76
N THR A 736 63.13 23.00 -0.15
CA THR A 736 62.74 23.25 -1.56
C THR A 736 63.59 22.44 -2.54
N VAL A 737 62.94 21.98 -3.61
CA VAL A 737 63.61 21.24 -4.69
C VAL A 737 63.50 22.06 -5.95
N ALA A 738 64.68 22.53 -6.47
CA ALA A 738 64.83 23.26 -7.75
C ALA A 738 63.86 24.47 -7.88
N SER A 739 63.45 25.10 -6.76
CA SER A 739 62.39 26.11 -6.80
C SER A 739 62.65 27.21 -5.74
N PRO A 740 62.18 28.45 -5.97
CA PRO A 740 62.37 29.55 -5.01
C PRO A 740 61.48 29.47 -3.80
N VAL A 741 61.94 29.91 -2.64
CA VAL A 741 61.19 30.23 -1.44
C VAL A 741 61.13 31.73 -1.29
N VAL A 742 59.99 32.32 -1.27
CA VAL A 742 59.75 33.77 -1.09
C VAL A 742 59.07 33.97 0.26
N ILE A 743 59.59 34.83 1.11
CA ILE A 743 58.97 35.32 2.34
C ILE A 743 58.71 36.83 2.16
N ASP A 744 57.42 37.17 2.11
CA ASP A 744 56.97 38.51 1.76
C ASP A 744 56.07 39.13 2.84
N GLY A 745 56.57 40.18 3.52
CA GLY A 745 55.84 40.90 4.54
C GLY A 745 55.44 40.10 5.79
N ALA A 746 55.93 38.87 5.94
CA ALA A 746 55.60 37.94 7.03
C ALA A 746 56.71 37.91 8.09
N LYS A 747 56.35 37.48 9.31
CA LYS A 747 57.29 37.09 10.33
C LYS A 747 57.42 35.57 10.35
N VAL A 748 58.66 35.07 10.11
CA VAL A 748 58.96 33.64 10.05
C VAL A 748 60.08 33.32 11.04
N SER A 749 59.76 32.38 11.98
CA SER A 749 60.72 31.84 12.92
C SER A 749 60.98 30.37 12.67
N ILE A 750 62.19 29.93 12.45
CA ILE A 750 62.48 28.52 12.16
C ILE A 750 63.49 28.00 13.20
N ASN A 751 63.15 26.86 13.80
CA ASN A 751 64.00 26.08 14.68
C ASN A 751 64.10 24.65 14.18
N ALA A 752 65.20 24.29 13.54
CA ALA A 752 65.37 23.00 12.89
C ALA A 752 66.83 22.61 12.76
N GLU A 753 67.18 21.39 12.33
CA GLU A 753 68.56 21.01 12.07
C GLU A 753 69.15 21.84 10.91
N MET A 754 68.30 22.05 9.85
CA MET A 754 68.62 22.98 8.73
C MET A 754 67.43 23.96 8.59
N GLY A 755 67.76 25.27 8.35
CA GLY A 755 66.70 26.27 8.25
C GLY A 755 65.91 26.22 6.94
N VAL A 756 66.30 27.00 5.93
CA VAL A 756 65.74 26.92 4.58
C VAL A 756 66.75 26.20 3.67
N ALA A 757 66.53 24.99 3.33
CA ALA A 757 67.42 24.08 2.65
C ALA A 757 67.04 23.78 1.21
N GLY A 758 67.95 23.81 0.31
CA GLY A 758 67.78 23.21 -1.04
C GLY A 758 68.05 21.73 -0.98
N ALA A 759 67.19 20.95 -1.66
CA ALA A 759 67.43 19.50 -1.79
C ALA A 759 68.44 19.22 -2.86
N LYS A 760 69.41 18.40 -2.54
CA LYS A 760 70.34 17.84 -3.55
C LYS A 760 69.52 16.84 -4.36
N CYS A 761 69.20 17.11 -5.63
CA CYS A 761 68.65 16.14 -6.53
C CYS A 761 69.70 15.04 -6.79
N ILE A 762 69.36 13.77 -6.46
CA ILE A 762 70.24 12.60 -6.62
C ILE A 762 70.25 12.07 -8.05
N VAL A 763 69.55 12.65 -9.01
CA VAL A 763 69.42 12.15 -10.36
C VAL A 763 70.02 13.09 -11.38
N GLY A 764 71.28 12.83 -11.75
CA GLY A 764 71.92 13.39 -12.90
C GLY A 764 72.62 14.78 -12.68
N ASP A 765 73.75 14.90 -13.14
CA ASP A 765 74.63 16.08 -13.18
C ASP A 765 74.03 17.30 -13.91
N ALA A 766 72.87 17.79 -13.47
CA ALA A 766 72.43 19.11 -13.89
C ALA A 766 72.56 20.05 -12.68
N ASP A 767 73.28 21.12 -12.82
CA ASP A 767 73.30 22.29 -11.93
C ASP A 767 71.81 22.74 -11.74
N VAL A 768 71.15 22.34 -10.66
CA VAL A 768 69.81 22.77 -10.35
C VAL A 768 69.95 24.13 -9.68
N GLY A 769 70.00 25.17 -10.49
CA GLY A 769 70.36 26.54 -10.08
C GLY A 769 69.20 27.41 -9.65
N ASP A 770 68.00 26.88 -9.45
CA ASP A 770 66.81 27.70 -9.18
C ASP A 770 66.35 27.73 -7.71
N GLU A 771 67.00 26.97 -6.82
CA GLU A 771 66.77 27.10 -5.38
C GLU A 771 67.28 28.43 -4.89
N ARG A 772 66.39 29.32 -4.51
CA ARG A 772 66.78 30.62 -3.96
C ARG A 772 65.87 31.00 -2.79
N LEU A 773 66.46 31.73 -1.81
CA LEU A 773 65.70 32.37 -0.76
C LEU A 773 65.53 33.85 -1.11
N VAL A 774 64.25 34.30 -1.21
CA VAL A 774 63.95 35.72 -1.42
C VAL A 774 63.19 36.22 -0.20
N VAL A 775 63.72 37.22 0.49
CA VAL A 775 63.09 37.86 1.67
C VAL A 775 62.73 39.31 1.30
N ARG A 776 61.45 39.62 1.35
CA ARG A 776 60.93 40.94 1.01
C ARG A 776 60.19 41.53 2.21
N LYS A 777 60.72 42.67 2.71
CA LYS A 777 60.12 43.42 3.82
C LYS A 777 59.57 42.51 4.96
N ALA A 778 60.32 41.44 5.27
CA ALA A 778 59.91 40.40 6.20
C ALA A 778 60.88 40.24 7.37
N ASP A 779 60.40 39.74 8.48
CA ASP A 779 61.17 39.42 9.69
C ASP A 779 61.44 37.92 9.72
N VAL A 780 62.70 37.51 9.53
CA VAL A 780 63.06 36.11 9.49
C VAL A 780 64.11 35.78 10.55
N GLU A 781 63.79 34.84 11.41
CA GLU A 781 64.72 34.33 12.43
C GLU A 781 64.87 32.79 12.24
N ILE A 782 66.08 32.35 12.05
CA ILE A 782 66.43 30.95 11.88
C ILE A 782 67.47 30.54 12.93
N THR A 783 67.13 29.49 13.67
CA THR A 783 68.09 28.81 14.56
C THR A 783 68.26 27.38 14.03
N SER A 784 69.44 26.98 13.73
CA SER A 784 69.81 25.72 13.10
C SER A 784 71.14 25.15 13.65
N VAL A 785 71.38 23.87 13.35
CA VAL A 785 72.62 23.18 13.76
C VAL A 785 73.58 22.99 12.58
N LEU A 786 73.03 22.74 11.40
CA LEU A 786 73.84 22.44 10.19
C LEU A 786 73.85 23.57 9.18
N GLY A 787 73.15 24.65 9.46
CA GLY A 787 73.17 25.90 8.67
C GLY A 787 71.76 26.49 8.51
N ALA A 788 71.65 27.80 8.63
CA ALA A 788 70.44 28.54 8.51
C ALA A 788 69.87 28.49 7.05
N VAL A 789 70.76 28.57 6.07
CA VAL A 789 70.38 28.55 4.65
C VAL A 789 71.39 27.69 3.89
N PRO A 790 71.35 26.36 4.01
CA PRO A 790 72.30 25.47 3.32
C PRO A 790 71.73 25.00 1.97
N ALA A 791 72.69 24.66 1.04
CA ALA A 791 72.39 24.04 -0.28
C ALA A 791 71.49 24.90 -1.18
N ILE A 792 71.47 26.20 -1.03
CA ILE A 792 70.72 27.16 -1.83
C ILE A 792 71.56 27.75 -2.94
N GLY A 793 70.99 28.10 -4.11
CA GLY A 793 71.69 28.70 -5.23
C GLY A 793 71.91 30.21 -5.08
N ASP A 794 71.04 30.93 -4.36
CA ASP A 794 71.08 32.36 -4.19
C ASP A 794 70.21 32.81 -3.00
N VAL A 795 70.60 33.96 -2.38
CA VAL A 795 69.82 34.63 -1.33
C VAL A 795 69.64 36.11 -1.73
N GLN A 796 68.39 36.50 -1.93
CA GLN A 796 68.01 37.86 -2.31
C GLN A 796 67.22 38.54 -1.17
N LEU A 797 67.72 39.76 -0.79
CA LEU A 797 67.07 40.58 0.22
C LEU A 797 66.53 41.84 -0.46
N ASP A 798 65.22 42.05 -0.34
CA ASP A 798 64.52 43.20 -0.92
C ASP A 798 63.88 44.02 0.22
N GLY A 799 64.40 45.19 0.52
CA GLY A 799 63.97 46.00 1.68
C GLY A 799 64.22 45.32 3.02
N CYS A 800 65.27 44.48 3.11
CA CYS A 800 65.68 43.75 4.27
C CYS A 800 67.19 43.67 4.37
N HIS A 801 67.73 43.52 5.61
CA HIS A 801 69.17 43.29 5.83
C HIS A 801 69.40 42.23 6.90
N ILE A 802 70.56 41.60 6.88
CA ILE A 802 70.95 40.64 7.91
C ILE A 802 71.44 41.43 9.12
N THR A 803 70.81 41.23 10.29
CA THR A 803 71.17 41.86 11.56
C THR A 803 72.03 40.94 12.41
N GLU A 804 71.92 39.64 12.29
CA GLU A 804 72.62 38.63 13.06
C GLU A 804 72.99 37.40 12.19
N PRO A 805 74.24 36.99 12.05
CA PRO A 805 75.38 37.77 12.42
C PRO A 805 75.66 38.93 11.41
N ALA A 806 75.96 40.11 11.91
CA ALA A 806 76.25 41.24 11.04
C ALA A 806 77.46 40.96 10.18
N GLY A 807 77.27 41.10 8.82
CA GLY A 807 78.34 40.82 7.87
C GLY A 807 78.37 39.40 7.29
N ALA A 808 77.30 38.60 7.55
CA ALA A 808 77.11 37.35 6.83
C ALA A 808 76.85 37.62 5.35
N VAL A 809 77.43 36.80 4.49
CA VAL A 809 77.40 36.92 3.01
C VAL A 809 77.04 35.58 2.40
N PHE A 810 76.35 35.60 1.25
CA PHE A 810 76.07 34.36 0.48
C PHE A 810 77.38 33.89 -0.22
N ASP A 811 77.84 32.69 0.07
CA ASP A 811 78.94 32.03 -0.60
C ASP A 811 78.41 31.04 -1.65
N SER A 812 78.59 31.33 -2.92
CA SER A 812 78.16 30.52 -4.04
C SER A 812 78.85 29.17 -4.16
N ALA A 813 80.10 29.03 -3.68
CA ALA A 813 80.87 27.78 -3.69
C ALA A 813 80.41 26.84 -2.58
N MET A 814 79.98 27.38 -1.39
CA MET A 814 79.41 26.64 -0.28
C MET A 814 77.88 26.49 -0.46
N ARG A 815 77.31 27.27 -1.38
CA ARG A 815 75.86 27.36 -1.57
C ARG A 815 75.14 27.64 -0.21
N ALA A 816 75.64 28.54 0.56
CA ALA A 816 75.13 28.81 1.90
C ALA A 816 75.43 30.29 2.31
N LEU A 817 74.66 30.80 3.29
CA LEU A 817 75.04 31.96 4.01
C LEU A 817 76.17 31.62 4.97
N VAL A 818 77.26 32.38 4.87
CA VAL A 818 78.47 32.17 5.70
C VAL A 818 78.87 33.43 6.46
N PHE A 819 79.45 33.22 7.64
CA PHE A 819 80.05 34.21 8.45
C PHE A 819 81.48 33.72 8.90
N GLU A 820 82.51 34.46 8.66
CA GLU A 820 83.89 34.07 8.94
C GLU A 820 84.23 32.72 8.32
N GLY A 821 83.71 32.40 7.08
CA GLY A 821 83.99 31.19 6.35
C GLY A 821 83.28 29.93 6.83
N LYS A 822 82.36 30.08 7.75
CA LYS A 822 81.51 28.95 8.23
C LYS A 822 80.00 29.19 7.93
N PRO A 823 79.20 28.15 7.71
CA PRO A 823 77.79 28.30 7.59
C PRO A 823 77.15 28.97 8.81
N VAL A 824 76.20 29.89 8.60
CA VAL A 824 75.54 30.60 9.65
C VAL A 824 74.53 29.67 10.29
N GLU A 825 74.62 29.43 11.61
CA GLU A 825 73.70 28.59 12.39
C GLU A 825 72.51 29.41 12.93
N LYS A 826 72.77 30.68 13.35
CA LYS A 826 71.73 31.63 13.79
C LYS A 826 71.65 32.78 12.84
N LEU A 827 70.52 32.98 12.15
CA LEU A 827 70.35 34.05 11.17
C LEU A 827 69.13 34.92 11.59
N VAL A 828 69.32 36.22 11.58
CA VAL A 828 68.26 37.20 11.76
C VAL A 828 68.28 38.19 10.60
N ILE A 829 67.15 38.23 9.87
CA ILE A 829 66.90 39.20 8.78
C ILE A 829 65.79 40.11 9.25
N LYS A 830 65.99 41.41 9.20
CA LYS A 830 64.99 42.42 9.56
C LYS A 830 64.65 43.27 8.34
N PRO A 831 63.42 43.76 8.23
CA PRO A 831 63.04 44.72 7.22
C PRO A 831 63.83 46.04 7.48
N ASP A 832 64.20 46.74 6.41
CA ASP A 832 64.80 48.04 6.46
C ASP A 832 63.80 49.03 7.16
N ALA A 833 64.28 49.85 8.03
CA ALA A 833 63.48 50.88 8.65
C ALA A 833 62.96 51.81 7.54
N ASP A 834 61.71 51.65 7.18
CA ASP A 834 61.03 52.64 6.34
C ASP A 834 61.11 53.95 7.11
N GLY A 835 61.88 54.97 6.55
CA GLY A 835 62.05 56.27 7.20
C GLY A 835 60.77 57.14 7.31
N ILE A 836 59.64 56.47 7.51
CA ILE A 836 58.38 57.14 7.81
C ILE A 836 58.01 56.86 9.26
N HIS A 837 58.36 57.79 10.11
CA HIS A 837 57.79 57.90 11.45
C HIS A 837 56.24 57.91 11.36
N ASP A 838 55.60 57.22 12.31
CA ASP A 838 54.16 57.27 12.53
C ASP A 838 53.55 58.64 12.24
N ILE A 839 52.99 58.82 11.08
CA ILE A 839 52.10 59.91 10.87
C ILE A 839 50.74 59.40 11.48
N THR A 840 50.45 59.77 12.69
CA THR A 840 49.06 59.88 13.18
C THR A 840 48.39 60.96 12.31
N ALA A 841 48.15 60.64 11.05
CA ALA A 841 47.34 61.47 10.17
C ALA A 841 45.93 61.33 10.67
N ASP A 842 45.36 62.46 11.12
CA ASP A 842 43.93 62.63 11.28
C ASP A 842 43.24 62.12 10.03
N ILE A 843 42.44 61.06 10.20
CA ILE A 843 41.64 60.48 9.09
C ILE A 843 40.77 61.59 8.54
N PRO A 844 40.91 62.00 7.26
CA PRO A 844 40.09 63.03 6.65
C PRO A 844 38.60 62.78 6.91
N GLU A 845 37.85 63.76 7.21
CA GLU A 845 36.42 63.67 7.53
C GLU A 845 35.62 62.94 6.44
N SER A 846 36.05 62.97 5.19
CA SER A 846 35.48 62.22 4.06
C SER A 846 35.68 60.69 4.12
N ARG A 847 36.58 60.19 4.99
CA ARG A 847 36.84 58.76 5.18
C ARG A 847 36.38 58.24 6.54
N ARG A 848 35.67 59.06 7.32
CA ARG A 848 35.08 58.64 8.60
C ARG A 848 33.73 57.99 8.32
N GLY A 849 33.45 56.86 8.96
CA GLY A 849 32.21 56.13 8.85
C GLY A 849 32.42 54.67 8.35
N THR A 850 31.34 53.98 8.19
CA THR A 850 31.35 52.60 7.74
C THR A 850 31.06 52.52 6.24
N PHE A 851 31.90 51.81 5.51
CA PHE A 851 31.78 51.61 4.05
C PHE A 851 31.73 50.12 3.72
N ASN A 852 31.00 49.74 2.68
CA ASN A 852 31.10 48.38 2.14
C ASN A 852 32.37 48.19 1.30
N MET A 853 32.63 46.99 0.82
CA MET A 853 33.82 46.67 0.02
C MET A 853 33.89 47.37 -1.35
N GLN A 854 32.74 47.94 -1.81
CA GLN A 854 32.66 48.77 -3.03
C GLN A 854 32.89 50.24 -2.76
N GLY A 855 33.19 50.64 -1.51
CA GLY A 855 33.50 52.03 -1.12
C GLY A 855 32.25 52.89 -0.91
N VAL A 856 31.06 52.28 -0.86
CA VAL A 856 29.80 53.01 -0.55
C VAL A 856 29.65 53.18 0.95
N LYS A 857 29.44 54.43 1.40
CA LYS A 857 29.18 54.75 2.82
C LYS A 857 27.81 54.18 3.25
N LEU A 858 27.79 53.54 4.38
CA LEU A 858 26.62 52.93 4.99
C LEU A 858 26.17 53.77 6.19
N ASP A 859 24.99 54.38 6.11
CA ASP A 859 24.39 55.20 7.18
C ASP A 859 23.58 54.32 8.17
N VAL A 860 24.19 53.23 8.63
CA VAL A 860 23.60 52.28 9.60
C VAL A 860 24.63 52.00 10.69
N ASP A 861 24.14 51.81 11.92
CA ASP A 861 24.98 51.42 13.04
C ASP A 861 25.67 50.11 12.80
N TRP A 862 26.90 49.97 13.27
CA TRP A 862 27.72 48.74 13.16
C TRP A 862 26.93 47.51 13.60
N ASP A 863 26.17 47.59 14.68
CA ASP A 863 25.46 46.47 15.25
C ASP A 863 24.25 45.99 14.40
N SER A 864 23.78 46.78 13.49
CA SER A 864 22.68 46.48 12.59
C SER A 864 23.11 45.96 11.20
N LEU A 865 24.43 45.92 10.93
CA LEU A 865 24.99 45.41 9.69
C LEU A 865 24.92 43.88 9.66
N PRO A 866 24.63 43.25 8.51
CA PRO A 866 24.77 41.81 8.36
C PRO A 866 26.22 41.34 8.47
N ALA A 867 26.44 40.06 8.72
CA ALA A 867 27.78 39.49 8.70
C ALA A 867 28.49 39.80 7.37
N GLY A 868 29.72 40.29 7.42
CA GLY A 868 30.40 40.71 6.24
C GLY A 868 31.71 41.51 6.53
N ILE A 869 32.38 41.94 5.47
CA ILE A 869 33.60 42.73 5.55
C ILE A 869 33.25 44.19 5.25
N TYR A 870 33.68 45.09 6.12
CA TYR A 870 33.45 46.54 6.03
C TYR A 870 34.73 47.33 6.26
N ILE A 871 34.77 48.59 5.81
CA ILE A 871 35.83 49.53 6.12
C ILE A 871 35.24 50.54 7.11
N VAL A 872 35.71 50.53 8.34
CA VAL A 872 35.26 51.44 9.40
C VAL A 872 36.40 52.36 9.75
N ASP A 873 36.16 53.68 9.54
CA ASP A 873 37.16 54.72 9.77
C ASP A 873 38.53 54.40 9.08
N GLY A 874 38.46 53.92 7.85
CA GLY A 874 39.64 53.53 7.06
C GLY A 874 40.28 52.18 7.41
N VAL A 875 39.73 51.44 8.39
CA VAL A 875 40.23 50.13 8.81
C VAL A 875 39.26 49.04 8.39
N LYS A 876 39.76 47.99 7.77
CA LYS A 876 38.95 46.81 7.42
C LYS A 876 38.55 46.04 8.67
N LYS A 877 37.26 45.89 8.89
CA LYS A 877 36.68 45.11 9.99
C LYS A 877 35.78 44.00 9.44
N VAL A 878 35.76 42.89 10.11
CA VAL A 878 34.88 41.74 9.80
C VAL A 878 33.80 41.70 10.87
N LYS A 879 32.57 41.65 10.43
CA LYS A 879 31.42 41.39 11.31
C LYS A 879 30.97 39.94 11.09
N PHE A 880 30.83 39.19 12.16
CA PHE A 880 30.45 37.79 12.18
C PHE A 880 28.97 37.60 12.38
#